data_f69f40962e9d497cf8626cf86188905c
#
_entry.id   f69f40962e9d497cf8626cf86188905c
#
_cell.length_a   1.000
_cell.length_b   1.000
_cell.length_c   1.000
_cell.angle_alpha   90.00
_cell.angle_beta   90.00
_cell.angle_gamma   90.00
#
_symmetry.space_group_name_H-M   'P 1'
#
loop_
_entity.id
_entity.type
_entity.pdbx_description
1 polymer ?
#
loop_
_entity_poly.entity_id
_entity_poly.type
_entity_poly.pdbx_seq_one_letter_code
_entity_poly.pdbx_strand_id
1 'polypeptide(L)'
;DGLAKERWRAYIENREKRKIEAVYNYASINGDYAYTKVRLEGKKMLFGILSNERFAYGLNGKNKKTFNAVYGSISSIKRAIERKESVFIPEGEKDVNTLVKKGYTAFSCGGANDWNKNVSELCKDADVIVLADNDDPGKKLASTVVRDLKGTAKSIKIIIPMPEVPKADITDYFEAGHTVEEFENLIRNVDDTEKVCTDVQQDQKQDVGKKRAVTQKSKDEVAGGPALVFKFLDCNYDEDGNVKSVKQLVHNFEIVMDKDSRFAGKIRLNEFAQQPYLYGNVPWENENNCRAWSSHDDSALFSLIQADYGLKSRQDFADALKNVSMRNKFHPVRELLDSLTWDGKEHIRSLLPEYLGAEDSDYTYQVMCLWMLGAVSRVYKPGSKFDYTIILQGSQGIGKSTFLKLMALDDSWFNDSLDSLDSDKAVQSLTGSWIIELAELKSLARTAGGVESVKRFLTATQDKYRIPYERRADTFYRQCVFAGTTNKDDFLQDETGNRRFLIIHTGVIKPSKSLFAPEVMDDIKQAWAEAVHIWKNEDPELILSEKCMQQAKELQEANMADDGKRGIIMDYLEGKTQVCAREIWFEALKETIPPKNWQASEINNIVAKVPGWERLKTPRKFDGYGQQRGFRKIAMKTTEEESENSEFVVVSEQEQMELPFD
;
A
#
# COMPACT_ATOMS: atom_id res chain seq x y z
N ASP A 1 -36.90 -0.75 33.97
CA ASP A 1 -35.89 -0.29 32.98
C ASP A 1 -34.49 -0.03 33.54
N GLY A 2 -34.30 0.18 34.85
CA GLY A 2 -32.99 0.32 35.48
C GLY A 2 -32.15 -0.97 35.51
N LEU A 3 -32.79 -2.11 35.75
CA LEU A 3 -32.14 -3.43 35.88
C LEU A 3 -31.51 -3.96 34.58
N ALA A 4 -32.03 -3.57 33.43
CA ALA A 4 -31.47 -3.99 32.14
C ALA A 4 -30.20 -3.22 31.76
N LYS A 5 -30.08 -1.93 32.14
CA LYS A 5 -28.89 -1.10 31.94
C LYS A 5 -27.67 -1.59 32.75
N GLU A 6 -27.88 -2.32 33.81
CA GLU A 6 -26.80 -2.81 34.69
C GLU A 6 -26.22 -4.16 34.24
N ARG A 7 -26.97 -4.97 33.48
CA ARG A 7 -26.53 -6.33 33.10
C ARG A 7 -25.22 -6.35 32.30
N TRP A 8 -25.05 -5.45 31.34
CA TRP A 8 -23.83 -5.42 30.55
C TRP A 8 -22.63 -4.91 31.36
N ARG A 9 -22.85 -4.02 32.34
CA ARG A 9 -21.79 -3.56 33.26
C ARG A 9 -21.33 -4.71 34.15
N ALA A 10 -22.24 -5.41 34.80
CA ALA A 10 -21.92 -6.61 35.59
C ALA A 10 -21.22 -7.70 34.78
N TYR A 11 -21.63 -7.87 33.51
CA TYR A 11 -20.94 -8.82 32.61
C TYR A 11 -19.49 -8.42 32.32
N ILE A 12 -19.20 -7.14 32.05
CA ILE A 12 -17.83 -6.65 31.84
C ILE A 12 -17.02 -6.81 33.14
N GLU A 13 -17.54 -6.38 34.28
CA GLU A 13 -16.83 -6.46 35.56
C GLU A 13 -16.49 -7.91 35.95
N ASN A 14 -17.42 -8.82 35.76
CA ASN A 14 -17.20 -10.25 36.00
C ASN A 14 -16.18 -10.88 35.05
N ARG A 15 -16.21 -10.49 33.78
CA ARG A 15 -15.29 -11.02 32.75
C ARG A 15 -13.87 -10.47 32.96
N GLU A 16 -13.74 -9.18 33.19
CA GLU A 16 -12.46 -8.50 33.31
C GLU A 16 -11.89 -8.56 34.74
N LYS A 17 -12.70 -8.98 35.70
CA LYS A 17 -12.38 -8.98 37.15
C LYS A 17 -11.89 -7.61 37.64
N ARG A 18 -12.50 -6.55 37.17
CA ARG A 18 -12.19 -5.16 37.46
C ARG A 18 -13.47 -4.34 37.45
N LYS A 19 -13.55 -3.34 38.34
CA LYS A 19 -14.69 -2.42 38.36
C LYS A 19 -14.63 -1.41 37.20
N ILE A 20 -15.81 -0.99 36.75
CA ILE A 20 -15.96 0.08 35.77
C ILE A 20 -15.85 1.43 36.47
N GLU A 21 -14.81 2.20 36.14
CA GLU A 21 -14.62 3.58 36.65
C GLU A 21 -15.43 4.59 35.85
N ALA A 22 -15.48 4.46 34.50
CA ALA A 22 -16.21 5.38 33.65
C ALA A 22 -16.63 4.73 32.31
N VAL A 23 -17.69 5.31 31.72
CA VAL A 23 -18.23 4.91 30.43
C VAL A 23 -18.41 6.15 29.55
N TYR A 24 -17.82 6.11 28.35
CA TYR A 24 -17.81 7.22 27.43
C TYR A 24 -18.46 6.79 26.11
N ASN A 25 -19.58 7.39 25.73
CA ASN A 25 -20.24 7.14 24.47
C ASN A 25 -19.81 8.17 23.44
N TYR A 26 -19.26 7.70 22.34
CA TYR A 26 -18.80 8.52 21.23
C TYR A 26 -19.88 8.68 20.19
N ALA A 27 -20.03 9.88 19.66
CA ALA A 27 -20.92 10.20 18.56
C ALA A 27 -20.12 10.58 17.32
N SER A 28 -20.59 10.18 16.14
CA SER A 28 -20.07 10.65 14.85
C SER A 28 -20.27 12.16 14.70
N ILE A 29 -19.56 12.78 13.77
CA ILE A 29 -19.76 14.21 13.47
C ILE A 29 -21.20 14.57 13.04
N ASN A 30 -21.98 13.57 12.61
CA ASN A 30 -23.39 13.73 12.28
C ASN A 30 -24.30 13.65 13.51
N GLY A 31 -23.79 13.21 14.66
CA GLY A 31 -24.54 13.06 15.91
C GLY A 31 -25.03 11.64 16.20
N ASP A 32 -24.76 10.68 15.29
CA ASP A 32 -25.13 9.28 15.49
C ASP A 32 -24.21 8.60 16.48
N TYR A 33 -24.73 7.63 17.25
CA TYR A 33 -23.90 6.81 18.12
C TYR A 33 -22.83 6.03 17.30
N ALA A 34 -21.60 6.12 17.71
CA ALA A 34 -20.46 5.49 17.04
C ALA A 34 -19.94 4.25 17.79
N TYR A 35 -19.51 4.43 19.03
CA TYR A 35 -19.00 3.36 19.89
C TYR A 35 -18.95 3.80 21.36
N THR A 36 -18.69 2.84 22.24
CA THR A 36 -18.52 3.07 23.67
C THR A 36 -17.08 2.70 24.09
N LYS A 37 -16.44 3.59 24.85
CA LYS A 37 -15.16 3.36 25.57
C LYS A 37 -15.49 3.18 27.04
N VAL A 38 -15.00 2.08 27.62
CA VAL A 38 -15.17 1.75 29.03
C VAL A 38 -13.82 1.80 29.73
N ARG A 39 -13.71 2.61 30.76
CA ARG A 39 -12.53 2.68 31.63
C ARG A 39 -12.72 1.78 32.82
N LEU A 40 -11.80 0.86 33.02
CA LEU A 40 -11.75 -0.07 34.12
C LEU A 40 -10.66 0.34 35.14
N GLU A 41 -10.82 -0.14 36.34
CA GLU A 41 -9.83 -0.03 37.41
C GLU A 41 -8.42 -0.40 36.92
N GLY A 42 -7.42 0.42 37.29
CA GLY A 42 -6.05 0.29 36.81
C GLY A 42 -5.82 0.80 35.40
N LYS A 43 -6.62 1.76 34.95
CA LYS A 43 -6.51 2.47 33.66
C LYS A 43 -6.63 1.58 32.41
N LYS A 44 -7.21 0.37 32.53
CA LYS A 44 -7.49 -0.48 31.37
C LYS A 44 -8.67 0.08 30.60
N MET A 45 -8.52 0.20 29.27
CA MET A 45 -9.55 0.70 28.38
C MET A 45 -10.12 -0.43 27.53
N LEU A 46 -11.44 -0.48 27.40
CA LEU A 46 -12.15 -1.37 26.50
C LEU A 46 -12.94 -0.53 25.48
N PHE A 47 -13.01 -1.02 24.26
CA PHE A 47 -13.81 -0.43 23.19
C PHE A 47 -14.84 -1.44 22.72
N GLY A 48 -16.07 -0.99 22.45
CA GLY A 48 -17.10 -1.86 21.95
C GLY A 48 -18.32 -1.10 21.43
N ILE A 49 -19.24 -1.86 20.87
CA ILE A 49 -20.55 -1.36 20.40
C ILE A 49 -21.61 -1.78 21.43
N LEU A 50 -22.30 -0.79 21.96
CA LEU A 50 -23.45 -1.01 22.86
C LEU A 50 -24.71 -1.02 22.01
N SER A 51 -25.36 -2.17 21.94
CA SER A 51 -26.60 -2.40 21.18
C SER A 51 -27.53 -3.26 22.00
N ASN A 52 -28.80 -2.86 22.12
CA ASN A 52 -29.83 -3.61 22.84
C ASN A 52 -29.34 -4.16 24.20
N GLU A 53 -28.71 -3.29 25.00
CA GLU A 53 -28.20 -3.62 26.34
C GLU A 53 -27.09 -4.69 26.38
N ARG A 54 -26.49 -4.99 25.25
CA ARG A 54 -25.31 -5.86 25.12
C ARG A 54 -24.10 -5.07 24.68
N PHE A 55 -22.98 -5.28 25.34
CA PHE A 55 -21.70 -4.73 24.95
C PHE A 55 -20.95 -5.77 24.09
N ALA A 56 -20.81 -5.45 22.81
CA ALA A 56 -19.98 -6.24 21.90
C ALA A 56 -18.56 -5.69 21.93
N TYR A 57 -17.60 -6.54 22.35
CA TYR A 57 -16.19 -6.17 22.43
C TYR A 57 -15.61 -5.91 21.04
N GLY A 58 -14.80 -4.87 20.94
CA GLY A 58 -14.16 -4.48 19.70
C GLY A 58 -15.03 -3.59 18.81
N LEU A 59 -14.46 -3.11 17.74
CA LEU A 59 -15.06 -2.17 16.79
C LEU A 59 -15.30 -2.82 15.42
N ASN A 60 -15.66 -4.11 15.40
CA ASN A 60 -15.90 -4.90 14.18
C ASN A 60 -14.71 -4.85 13.20
N GLY A 61 -13.48 -4.92 13.72
CA GLY A 61 -12.26 -4.85 12.91
C GLY A 61 -11.91 -3.45 12.38
N LYS A 62 -12.72 -2.44 12.67
CA LYS A 62 -12.47 -1.05 12.24
C LYS A 62 -11.55 -0.33 13.21
N ASN A 63 -10.74 0.60 12.69
CA ASN A 63 -10.00 1.55 13.51
C ASN A 63 -10.98 2.60 14.06
N LYS A 64 -10.80 3.02 15.33
CA LYS A 64 -11.65 4.07 15.94
C LYS A 64 -11.70 5.38 15.14
N LYS A 65 -10.62 5.75 14.46
CA LYS A 65 -10.57 6.96 13.62
C LYS A 65 -11.51 6.91 12.41
N THR A 66 -11.86 5.72 11.92
CA THR A 66 -12.80 5.58 10.78
C THR A 66 -14.24 5.97 11.12
N PHE A 67 -14.56 6.10 12.42
CA PHE A 67 -15.88 6.54 12.85
C PHE A 67 -16.08 8.06 12.81
N ASN A 68 -15.01 8.85 12.61
CA ASN A 68 -15.05 10.32 12.72
C ASN A 68 -15.84 10.77 13.95
N ALA A 69 -15.54 10.18 15.10
CA ALA A 69 -16.35 10.31 16.30
C ALA A 69 -15.62 11.06 17.40
N VAL A 70 -16.39 11.78 18.20
CA VAL A 70 -15.93 12.54 19.35
C VAL A 70 -16.71 12.19 20.61
N TYR A 71 -16.10 12.39 21.76
CA TYR A 71 -16.77 12.44 23.04
C TYR A 71 -17.16 13.88 23.35
N GLY A 72 -18.43 14.17 23.37
CA GLY A 72 -19.03 15.50 23.51
C GLY A 72 -20.39 15.57 22.83
N SER A 73 -21.16 16.61 23.14
CA SER A 73 -22.50 16.80 22.56
C SER A 73 -22.43 17.58 21.25
N ILE A 74 -22.64 16.92 20.12
CA ILE A 74 -22.65 17.56 18.79
C ILE A 74 -23.66 18.69 18.71
N SER A 75 -24.85 18.52 19.30
CA SER A 75 -25.86 19.55 19.32
C SER A 75 -25.45 20.78 20.16
N SER A 76 -24.67 20.56 21.24
CA SER A 76 -24.13 21.67 22.05
C SER A 76 -23.04 22.43 21.30
N ILE A 77 -22.16 21.71 20.60
CA ILE A 77 -21.11 22.32 19.76
C ILE A 77 -21.74 23.23 18.68
N LYS A 78 -22.73 22.74 17.94
CA LYS A 78 -23.43 23.53 16.92
C LYS A 78 -24.10 24.80 17.53
N ARG A 79 -24.77 24.65 18.67
CA ARG A 79 -25.37 25.79 19.37
C ARG A 79 -24.36 26.80 19.89
N ALA A 80 -23.21 26.35 20.40
CA ALA A 80 -22.13 27.24 20.83
C ALA A 80 -21.62 28.08 19.65
N ILE A 81 -21.40 27.47 18.50
CA ILE A 81 -20.96 28.17 17.28
C ILE A 81 -22.01 29.22 16.85
N GLU A 82 -23.31 28.86 16.81
CA GLU A 82 -24.40 29.78 16.49
C GLU A 82 -24.44 30.97 17.46
N ARG A 83 -24.14 30.77 18.75
CA ARG A 83 -24.09 31.80 19.78
C ARG A 83 -22.78 32.55 19.85
N LYS A 84 -21.78 32.19 19.01
CA LYS A 84 -20.41 32.72 19.05
C LYS A 84 -19.71 32.48 20.38
N GLU A 85 -20.04 31.38 21.04
CA GLU A 85 -19.37 30.88 22.23
C GLU A 85 -18.17 30.00 21.83
N SER A 86 -17.10 30.01 22.62
CA SER A 86 -15.92 29.20 22.34
C SER A 86 -16.16 27.71 22.52
N VAL A 87 -15.56 26.92 21.64
CA VAL A 87 -15.56 25.45 21.71
C VAL A 87 -14.21 24.98 22.20
N PHE A 88 -14.18 24.18 23.26
CA PHE A 88 -12.98 23.70 23.89
C PHE A 88 -12.62 22.30 23.42
N ILE A 89 -11.31 22.07 23.17
CA ILE A 89 -10.77 20.78 22.75
C ILE A 89 -9.66 20.37 23.74
N PRO A 90 -10.00 19.69 24.85
CA PRO A 90 -9.04 19.05 25.73
C PRO A 90 -8.60 17.68 25.19
N GLU A 91 -7.55 17.09 25.79
CA GLU A 91 -7.03 15.79 25.41
C GLU A 91 -7.99 14.64 25.75
N GLY A 92 -8.53 14.63 26.97
CA GLY A 92 -9.25 13.47 27.52
C GLY A 92 -10.73 13.70 27.78
N GLU A 93 -11.46 12.58 28.01
CA GLU A 93 -12.90 12.61 28.32
C GLU A 93 -13.19 13.15 29.73
N LYS A 94 -12.26 12.96 30.69
CA LYS A 94 -12.35 13.52 32.05
C LYS A 94 -12.44 15.04 31.98
N ASP A 95 -11.60 15.63 31.15
CA ASP A 95 -11.50 17.07 30.95
C ASP A 95 -12.72 17.67 30.27
N VAL A 96 -13.26 16.96 29.25
CA VAL A 96 -14.55 17.31 28.65
C VAL A 96 -15.64 17.38 29.73
N ASN A 97 -15.71 16.37 30.61
CA ASN A 97 -16.72 16.34 31.68
C ASN A 97 -16.52 17.48 32.68
N THR A 98 -15.28 17.82 33.02
CA THR A 98 -14.95 18.92 33.92
C THR A 98 -15.39 20.27 33.32
N LEU A 99 -15.06 20.51 32.05
CA LEU A 99 -15.46 21.73 31.33
C LEU A 99 -16.96 21.86 31.21
N VAL A 100 -17.65 20.78 30.84
CA VAL A 100 -19.12 20.77 30.73
C VAL A 100 -19.79 21.05 32.08
N LYS A 101 -19.28 20.52 33.20
CA LYS A 101 -19.78 20.82 34.54
C LYS A 101 -19.56 22.29 34.94
N LYS A 102 -18.55 22.93 34.37
CA LYS A 102 -18.29 24.37 34.58
C LYS A 102 -19.04 25.28 33.60
N GLY A 103 -19.89 24.71 32.70
CA GLY A 103 -20.73 25.46 31.77
C GLY A 103 -20.13 25.68 30.38
N TYR A 104 -18.98 25.11 30.08
CA TYR A 104 -18.31 25.23 28.76
C TYR A 104 -18.75 24.14 27.79
N THR A 105 -18.68 24.45 26.51
CA THR A 105 -18.90 23.45 25.43
C THR A 105 -17.56 22.85 25.04
N ALA A 106 -17.43 21.54 25.23
CA ALA A 106 -16.17 20.84 24.97
C ALA A 106 -16.39 19.49 24.28
N PHE A 107 -15.37 19.04 23.54
CA PHE A 107 -15.29 17.68 23.01
C PHE A 107 -13.83 17.21 22.93
N SER A 108 -13.65 15.88 22.90
CA SER A 108 -12.34 15.23 22.70
C SER A 108 -12.46 14.05 21.76
N CYS A 109 -11.37 13.73 21.05
CA CYS A 109 -11.24 12.48 20.27
C CYS A 109 -10.77 11.30 21.14
N GLY A 110 -10.44 11.51 22.43
CA GLY A 110 -10.20 10.47 23.43
C GLY A 110 -8.75 10.19 23.80
N GLY A 111 -7.82 11.01 23.38
CA GLY A 111 -6.39 10.99 23.76
C GLY A 111 -5.49 11.67 22.74
N ALA A 112 -4.24 11.93 23.15
CA ALA A 112 -3.25 12.70 22.38
C ALA A 112 -3.02 12.23 20.93
N ASN A 113 -3.19 10.94 20.67
CA ASN A 113 -2.98 10.35 19.34
C ASN A 113 -4.28 10.07 18.56
N ASP A 114 -5.43 10.47 19.10
CA ASP A 114 -6.74 10.08 18.59
C ASP A 114 -7.40 11.14 17.71
N TRP A 115 -6.80 12.32 17.59
CA TRP A 115 -7.29 13.36 16.70
C TRP A 115 -7.41 12.84 15.26
N ASN A 116 -8.52 13.21 14.62
CA ASN A 116 -8.83 12.88 13.25
C ASN A 116 -9.17 14.17 12.48
N LYS A 117 -8.47 14.44 11.38
CA LYS A 117 -8.67 15.64 10.55
C LYS A 117 -10.13 15.84 10.13
N ASN A 118 -10.89 14.76 9.86
CA ASN A 118 -12.28 14.87 9.47
C ASN A 118 -13.18 15.47 10.57
N VAL A 119 -12.73 15.45 11.83
CA VAL A 119 -13.45 16.07 12.95
C VAL A 119 -13.32 17.59 12.91
N SER A 120 -12.36 18.15 12.19
CA SER A 120 -12.22 19.61 12.03
C SER A 120 -13.46 20.29 11.46
N GLU A 121 -14.27 19.56 10.70
CA GLU A 121 -15.55 20.08 10.16
C GLU A 121 -16.54 20.53 11.26
N LEU A 122 -16.46 19.91 12.45
CA LEU A 122 -17.27 20.36 13.61
C LEU A 122 -16.91 21.76 14.11
N CYS A 123 -15.69 22.23 13.78
CA CYS A 123 -15.17 23.52 14.22
C CYS A 123 -15.29 24.59 13.12
N LYS A 124 -16.03 24.35 12.07
CA LYS A 124 -16.20 25.33 11.00
C LYS A 124 -16.82 26.62 11.55
N ASP A 125 -16.15 27.73 11.27
CA ASP A 125 -16.53 29.07 11.74
C ASP A 125 -16.57 29.26 13.27
N ALA A 126 -16.00 28.31 14.05
CA ALA A 126 -15.94 28.35 15.51
C ALA A 126 -14.77 29.15 16.04
N ASP A 127 -14.96 29.79 17.19
CA ASP A 127 -13.86 30.25 18.05
C ASP A 127 -13.40 29.04 18.90
N VAL A 128 -12.20 28.52 18.66
CA VAL A 128 -11.71 27.27 19.26
C VAL A 128 -10.61 27.53 20.27
N ILE A 129 -10.70 26.85 21.41
CA ILE A 129 -9.68 26.87 22.47
C ILE A 129 -9.18 25.44 22.66
N VAL A 130 -7.93 25.19 22.26
CA VAL A 130 -7.26 23.91 22.47
C VAL A 130 -6.59 23.92 23.84
N LEU A 131 -6.96 22.98 24.69
CA LEU A 131 -6.34 22.81 26.01
C LEU A 131 -5.31 21.68 25.92
N ALA A 132 -4.05 22.05 26.04
CA ALA A 132 -2.94 21.10 26.00
C ALA A 132 -2.53 20.72 27.41
N ASP A 133 -2.39 19.43 27.68
CA ASP A 133 -1.72 18.94 28.89
C ASP A 133 -0.26 19.38 28.86
N ASN A 134 0.31 19.67 30.01
CA ASN A 134 1.70 20.12 30.10
C ASN A 134 2.68 18.94 29.95
N ASP A 135 2.59 18.26 28.82
CA ASP A 135 3.53 17.22 28.42
C ASP A 135 3.72 17.21 26.89
N ASP A 136 4.68 16.43 26.38
CA ASP A 136 4.98 16.38 24.95
C ASP A 136 3.82 15.85 24.09
N PRO A 137 3.08 14.78 24.50
CA PRO A 137 1.89 14.33 23.79
C PRO A 137 0.80 15.40 23.67
N GLY A 138 0.49 16.12 24.76
CA GLY A 138 -0.51 17.19 24.77
C GLY A 138 -0.12 18.37 23.87
N LYS A 139 1.14 18.81 23.91
CA LYS A 139 1.66 19.86 23.03
C LYS A 139 1.63 19.44 21.54
N LYS A 140 1.93 18.17 21.25
CA LYS A 140 1.86 17.62 19.89
C LYS A 140 0.42 17.52 19.40
N LEU A 141 -0.51 17.13 20.27
CA LEU A 141 -1.95 17.13 19.96
C LEU A 141 -2.39 18.55 19.59
N ALA A 142 -2.08 19.54 20.43
CA ALA A 142 -2.44 20.94 20.20
C ALA A 142 -1.90 21.44 18.86
N SER A 143 -0.63 21.19 18.56
CA SER A 143 -0.02 21.56 17.29
C SER A 143 -0.72 20.90 16.08
N THR A 144 -1.12 19.64 16.23
CA THR A 144 -1.84 18.90 15.18
C THR A 144 -3.23 19.45 14.96
N VAL A 145 -3.96 19.72 16.04
CA VAL A 145 -5.31 20.30 16.02
C VAL A 145 -5.29 21.67 15.36
N VAL A 146 -4.35 22.54 15.76
CA VAL A 146 -4.20 23.88 15.16
C VAL A 146 -3.91 23.82 13.68
N ARG A 147 -2.98 22.96 13.26
CA ARG A 147 -2.68 22.76 11.83
C ARG A 147 -3.91 22.37 11.03
N ASP A 148 -4.69 21.42 11.54
CA ASP A 148 -5.84 20.85 10.82
C ASP A 148 -7.09 21.76 10.88
N LEU A 149 -7.17 22.67 11.86
CA LEU A 149 -8.24 23.68 11.98
C LEU A 149 -7.93 24.97 11.22
N LYS A 150 -6.67 25.16 10.79
CA LYS A 150 -6.27 26.36 10.04
C LYS A 150 -7.07 26.47 8.74
N GLY A 151 -7.81 27.58 8.59
CA GLY A 151 -8.72 27.81 7.45
C GLY A 151 -10.11 27.21 7.60
N THR A 152 -10.40 26.47 8.69
CA THR A 152 -11.74 25.93 9.01
C THR A 152 -12.36 26.67 10.19
N ALA A 153 -11.61 26.82 11.29
CA ALA A 153 -12.04 27.60 12.46
C ALA A 153 -11.87 29.09 12.21
N LYS A 154 -12.72 29.90 12.84
CA LYS A 154 -12.67 31.37 12.77
C LYS A 154 -11.47 31.93 13.57
N SER A 155 -11.25 31.42 14.80
CA SER A 155 -10.08 31.72 15.61
C SER A 155 -9.64 30.47 16.39
N ILE A 156 -8.34 30.40 16.74
CA ILE A 156 -7.77 29.28 17.48
C ILE A 156 -6.81 29.82 18.54
N LYS A 157 -7.03 29.42 19.79
CA LYS A 157 -6.15 29.68 20.92
C LYS A 157 -5.61 28.38 21.50
N ILE A 158 -4.37 28.36 21.97
CA ILE A 158 -3.81 27.25 22.75
C ILE A 158 -3.59 27.72 24.17
N ILE A 159 -4.04 26.93 25.13
CA ILE A 159 -3.86 27.19 26.53
C ILE A 159 -3.27 25.95 27.22
N ILE A 160 -2.21 26.13 28.00
CA ILE A 160 -1.71 25.15 28.94
C ILE A 160 -2.16 25.64 30.33
N PRO A 161 -3.15 24.99 30.97
CA PRO A 161 -3.78 25.51 32.19
C PRO A 161 -2.81 25.70 33.35
N MET A 162 -1.83 24.81 33.49
CA MET A 162 -0.82 24.84 34.56
C MET A 162 0.58 24.62 33.97
N PRO A 163 1.20 25.64 33.36
CA PRO A 163 2.50 25.47 32.67
C PRO A 163 3.65 25.14 33.66
N GLU A 164 3.48 25.46 34.94
CA GLU A 164 4.47 25.20 35.99
C GLU A 164 4.42 23.75 36.52
N VAL A 165 3.34 23.01 36.24
CA VAL A 165 3.12 21.65 36.77
C VAL A 165 3.19 20.64 35.64
N PRO A 166 4.21 19.76 35.59
CA PRO A 166 4.34 18.75 34.57
C PRO A 166 3.14 17.78 34.52
N LYS A 167 2.60 17.54 33.35
CA LYS A 167 1.46 16.63 33.09
C LYS A 167 0.14 17.05 33.67
N ALA A 168 0.03 18.29 34.15
CA ALA A 168 -1.26 18.80 34.62
C ALA A 168 -2.21 19.04 33.44
N ASP A 169 -3.46 18.65 33.66
CA ASP A 169 -4.59 18.86 32.75
C ASP A 169 -5.53 19.96 33.29
N ILE A 170 -6.59 20.27 32.57
CA ILE A 170 -7.60 21.24 32.98
C ILE A 170 -8.40 20.79 34.22
N THR A 171 -8.52 19.49 34.43
CA THR A 171 -9.19 18.95 35.60
C THR A 171 -8.31 19.20 36.84
N ASP A 172 -7.00 18.98 36.74
CA ASP A 172 -6.05 19.26 37.79
C ASP A 172 -6.05 20.76 38.17
N TYR A 173 -6.20 21.65 37.16
CA TYR A 173 -6.34 23.09 37.39
C TYR A 173 -7.51 23.42 38.32
N PHE A 174 -8.70 22.88 38.02
CA PHE A 174 -9.87 23.12 38.85
C PHE A 174 -9.84 22.35 40.19
N GLU A 175 -9.21 21.17 40.25
CA GLU A 175 -9.00 20.41 41.49
C GLU A 175 -7.99 21.10 42.42
N ALA A 176 -7.04 21.87 41.90
CA ALA A 176 -6.13 22.73 42.66
C ALA A 176 -6.81 23.96 43.29
N GLY A 177 -8.09 24.18 43.00
CA GLY A 177 -8.91 25.23 43.61
C GLY A 177 -9.07 26.51 42.79
N HIS A 178 -8.55 26.53 41.57
CA HIS A 178 -8.73 27.67 40.67
C HIS A 178 -10.20 27.88 40.27
N THR A 179 -10.58 29.15 40.18
CA THR A 179 -11.96 29.56 39.92
C THR A 179 -12.26 29.64 38.40
N VAL A 180 -13.52 29.68 38.05
CA VAL A 180 -13.97 29.93 36.67
C VAL A 180 -13.53 31.32 36.21
N GLU A 181 -13.55 32.33 37.10
CA GLU A 181 -13.11 33.69 36.78
C GLU A 181 -11.59 33.76 36.47
N GLU A 182 -10.77 33.02 37.19
CA GLU A 182 -9.33 32.92 36.90
C GLU A 182 -9.07 32.25 35.57
N PHE A 183 -9.85 31.21 35.22
CA PHE A 183 -9.78 30.55 33.94
C PHE A 183 -10.21 31.46 32.79
N GLU A 184 -11.28 32.23 32.96
CA GLU A 184 -11.73 33.23 31.95
C GLU A 184 -10.66 34.31 31.74
N ASN A 185 -9.97 34.73 32.82
CA ASN A 185 -8.86 35.67 32.69
C ASN A 185 -7.68 35.07 31.96
N LEU A 186 -7.38 33.77 32.15
CA LEU A 186 -6.36 33.07 31.43
C LEU A 186 -6.67 33.05 29.92
N ILE A 187 -7.92 32.76 29.55
CA ILE A 187 -8.40 32.78 28.15
C ILE A 187 -8.24 34.15 27.48
N ARG A 188 -8.55 35.25 28.24
CA ARG A 188 -8.47 36.62 27.70
C ARG A 188 -7.04 37.08 27.48
N ASN A 189 -6.09 36.59 28.28
CA ASN A 189 -4.69 37.02 28.23
C ASN A 189 -3.86 36.28 27.18
N VAL A 190 -4.41 35.26 26.49
CA VAL A 190 -3.75 34.55 25.41
C VAL A 190 -4.10 35.19 24.07
N ASP A 191 -3.11 35.72 23.40
CA ASP A 191 -3.24 36.24 22.02
C ASP A 191 -3.56 35.12 21.02
N ASP A 192 -4.22 35.47 19.92
CA ASP A 192 -4.49 34.52 18.83
C ASP A 192 -3.19 33.92 18.25
N THR A 193 -3.19 32.64 17.93
CA THR A 193 -2.01 31.77 17.70
C THR A 193 -1.10 32.12 16.52
N GLU A 194 -1.23 33.23 15.83
CA GLU A 194 -0.25 33.61 14.79
C GLU A 194 1.17 33.87 15.34
N LYS A 195 1.33 34.09 16.64
CA LYS A 195 2.66 34.33 17.28
C LYS A 195 3.35 33.07 17.81
N VAL A 196 2.64 32.01 18.15
CA VAL A 196 3.25 30.81 18.76
C VAL A 196 3.92 29.91 17.71
N CYS A 197 3.55 30.01 16.44
CA CYS A 197 4.24 29.29 15.35
C CYS A 197 5.57 29.92 14.92
N THR A 198 5.85 31.16 15.31
CA THR A 198 7.12 31.85 14.98
C THR A 198 8.24 31.55 15.97
N ASP A 199 7.94 31.24 17.22
CA ASP A 199 8.98 30.99 18.24
C ASP A 199 9.62 29.59 18.10
N VAL A 200 8.93 28.62 17.47
CA VAL A 200 9.52 27.31 17.17
C VAL A 200 10.36 27.31 15.87
N GLN A 201 10.26 28.36 15.04
CA GLN A 201 11.03 28.50 13.80
C GLN A 201 12.17 29.54 13.87
N GLN A 202 12.32 30.30 14.95
CA GLN A 202 13.37 31.33 15.06
C GLN A 202 14.65 30.88 15.77
N ASP A 203 14.68 29.72 16.42
CA ASP A 203 15.92 29.17 17.02
C ASP A 203 16.84 28.45 16.03
N GLN A 204 16.55 28.47 14.71
CA GLN A 204 17.40 27.83 13.70
C GLN A 204 18.14 28.80 12.72
N LYS A 205 18.23 30.09 13.02
CA LYS A 205 19.08 30.99 12.21
C LYS A 205 19.78 32.02 13.10
N GLN A 206 20.90 31.63 13.66
CA GLN A 206 22.11 32.45 13.90
C GLN A 206 23.11 31.62 14.71
N ASP A 207 24.08 30.99 14.06
CA ASP A 207 25.48 31.33 14.30
C ASP A 207 26.42 30.58 13.37
N VAL A 208 26.96 31.31 12.41
CA VAL A 208 28.15 30.92 11.67
C VAL A 208 29.29 31.79 12.13
N GLY A 209 30.21 31.20 12.84
CA GLY A 209 31.59 31.73 12.94
C GLY A 209 32.10 32.02 14.36
N LYS A 210 32.89 31.10 14.91
CA LYS A 210 34.29 31.32 15.27
C LYS A 210 34.90 30.12 16.03
N LYS A 211 36.15 29.90 15.74
CA LYS A 211 37.03 28.82 16.16
C LYS A 211 37.40 28.85 17.65
N ARG A 212 37.62 27.62 18.18
CA ARG A 212 38.59 27.20 19.23
C ARG A 212 38.58 27.87 20.59
N ALA A 213 38.21 27.10 21.60
CA ALA A 213 39.11 26.86 22.76
C ALA A 213 38.56 25.66 23.57
N VAL A 214 39.45 24.72 23.87
CA VAL A 214 39.26 23.61 24.78
C VAL A 214 39.19 24.19 26.20
N THR A 215 38.08 23.97 26.91
CA THR A 215 38.09 23.90 28.36
C THR A 215 36.87 23.09 28.86
N GLN A 216 37.15 22.16 29.74
CA GLN A 216 36.19 21.39 30.52
C GLN A 216 35.22 22.25 31.29
N LYS A 217 34.00 21.75 31.41
CA LYS A 217 32.86 22.01 32.28
C LYS A 217 31.67 22.70 31.58
N SER A 218 30.64 21.95 31.40
CA SER A 218 29.43 21.82 32.24
C SER A 218 28.49 20.88 31.53
N LYS A 219 28.04 19.83 32.24
CA LYS A 219 26.86 19.05 31.92
C LYS A 219 25.67 19.94 32.20
N ASP A 220 25.03 20.45 31.17
CA ASP A 220 23.68 21.00 31.32
C ASP A 220 22.88 20.75 30.05
N GLU A 221 21.88 19.91 30.22
CA GLU A 221 20.53 19.93 29.68
C GLU A 221 20.34 20.17 28.17
N VAL A 222 20.45 19.08 27.43
CA VAL A 222 19.64 18.89 26.21
C VAL A 222 18.43 18.07 26.63
N ALA A 223 17.25 18.67 26.62
CA ALA A 223 15.98 18.01 26.92
C ALA A 223 15.81 16.77 26.03
N GLY A 224 15.82 15.58 26.62
CA GLY A 224 15.68 14.30 25.91
C GLY A 224 16.91 13.39 25.93
N GLY A 225 17.95 13.70 26.70
CA GLY A 225 19.17 12.88 26.83
C GLY A 225 18.97 11.62 27.70
N PRO A 226 20.03 10.78 27.80
CA PRO A 226 20.02 9.48 28.51
C PRO A 226 19.37 9.48 29.90
N ALA A 227 19.51 10.56 30.68
CA ALA A 227 18.97 10.66 32.04
C ALA A 227 17.45 10.48 32.13
N LEU A 228 16.68 10.91 31.13
CA LEU A 228 15.23 10.73 31.08
C LEU A 228 14.82 9.30 30.72
N VAL A 229 15.60 8.62 29.87
CA VAL A 229 15.32 7.24 29.42
C VAL A 229 15.59 6.25 30.58
N PHE A 230 16.58 6.50 31.42
CA PHE A 230 16.89 5.63 32.58
C PHE A 230 15.71 5.38 33.51
N LYS A 231 14.76 6.32 33.63
CA LYS A 231 13.55 6.17 34.45
C LYS A 231 12.60 5.06 33.98
N PHE A 232 12.77 4.61 32.75
CA PHE A 232 11.91 3.59 32.15
C PHE A 232 12.61 2.23 32.05
N LEU A 233 13.94 2.17 32.29
CA LEU A 233 14.71 0.94 32.14
C LEU A 233 14.55 0.02 33.36
N ASP A 234 14.49 -1.26 33.08
CA ASP A 234 14.62 -2.29 34.13
C ASP A 234 16.06 -2.36 34.62
N CYS A 235 16.25 -2.01 35.89
CA CYS A 235 17.56 -1.93 36.50
C CYS A 235 17.72 -2.92 37.68
N ASN A 236 18.97 -3.24 38.02
CA ASN A 236 19.34 -3.81 39.29
C ASN A 236 19.72 -2.67 40.22
N TYR A 237 19.31 -2.73 41.47
CA TYR A 237 19.56 -1.71 42.49
C TYR A 237 20.53 -2.24 43.55
N ASP A 238 21.29 -1.35 44.16
CA ASP A 238 22.07 -1.66 45.34
C ASP A 238 21.20 -1.60 46.61
N GLU A 239 21.83 -1.85 47.79
CA GLU A 239 21.14 -1.85 49.09
C GLU A 239 20.62 -0.44 49.48
N ASP A 240 21.18 0.60 48.90
CA ASP A 240 20.78 2.00 49.11
C ASP A 240 19.72 2.48 48.10
N GLY A 241 19.28 1.60 47.16
CA GLY A 241 18.26 1.92 46.17
C GLY A 241 18.78 2.67 44.93
N ASN A 242 20.10 2.79 44.75
CA ASN A 242 20.68 3.37 43.55
C ASN A 242 20.79 2.33 42.40
N VAL A 243 20.75 2.79 41.15
CA VAL A 243 20.91 1.92 40.00
C VAL A 243 22.33 1.36 39.97
N LYS A 244 22.46 0.05 40.21
CA LYS A 244 23.72 -0.69 40.12
C LYS A 244 24.09 -1.04 38.70
N SER A 245 23.11 -1.47 37.89
CA SER A 245 23.28 -1.79 36.48
C SER A 245 21.95 -1.89 35.78
N VAL A 246 21.93 -1.63 34.46
CA VAL A 246 20.77 -1.89 33.60
C VAL A 246 20.72 -3.39 33.24
N LYS A 247 19.55 -4.01 33.37
CA LYS A 247 19.38 -5.42 33.00
C LYS A 247 19.53 -5.62 31.49
N GLN A 248 20.24 -6.67 31.10
CA GLN A 248 20.42 -7.02 29.68
C GLN A 248 19.14 -7.71 29.19
N LEU A 249 18.21 -6.93 28.65
CA LEU A 249 16.90 -7.38 28.18
C LEU A 249 16.58 -6.71 26.85
N VAL A 250 15.96 -7.45 25.92
CA VAL A 250 15.43 -6.90 24.65
C VAL A 250 14.59 -5.65 24.91
N HIS A 251 13.71 -5.71 25.90
CA HIS A 251 12.82 -4.61 26.26
C HIS A 251 13.56 -3.30 26.62
N ASN A 252 14.72 -3.36 27.29
CA ASN A 252 15.51 -2.18 27.59
C ASN A 252 16.12 -1.56 26.34
N PHE A 253 16.58 -2.34 25.38
CA PHE A 253 17.00 -1.84 24.07
C PHE A 253 15.83 -1.17 23.33
N GLU A 254 14.63 -1.79 23.35
CA GLU A 254 13.42 -1.19 22.75
C GLU A 254 13.06 0.16 23.38
N ILE A 255 13.10 0.26 24.72
CA ILE A 255 12.85 1.52 25.44
C ILE A 255 13.83 2.60 24.99
N VAL A 256 15.12 2.28 24.90
CA VAL A 256 16.14 3.24 24.45
C VAL A 256 15.83 3.71 23.03
N MET A 257 15.57 2.79 22.10
CA MET A 257 15.29 3.11 20.69
C MET A 257 13.99 3.91 20.52
N ASP A 258 12.98 3.70 21.38
CA ASP A 258 11.68 4.38 21.28
C ASP A 258 11.64 5.72 22.02
N LYS A 259 12.46 5.91 23.09
CA LYS A 259 12.33 7.06 23.99
C LYS A 259 13.52 8.02 23.95
N ASP A 260 14.70 7.58 23.53
CA ASP A 260 15.82 8.49 23.34
C ASP A 260 15.57 9.38 22.13
N SER A 261 15.50 10.67 22.32
CA SER A 261 15.18 11.66 21.27
C SER A 261 16.14 11.59 20.07
N ARG A 262 17.34 11.05 20.26
CA ARG A 262 18.32 10.84 19.20
C ARG A 262 17.86 9.74 18.22
N PHE A 263 17.01 8.79 18.65
CA PHE A 263 16.62 7.60 17.90
C PHE A 263 15.10 7.46 17.74
N ALA A 264 14.32 8.04 18.64
CA ALA A 264 12.87 7.91 18.70
C ALA A 264 12.20 8.25 17.36
N GLY A 265 11.46 7.29 16.81
CA GLY A 265 10.73 7.42 15.55
C GLY A 265 11.60 7.40 14.29
N LYS A 266 12.93 7.22 14.42
CA LYS A 266 13.87 7.24 13.29
C LYS A 266 14.17 5.85 12.71
N ILE A 267 13.83 4.80 13.45
CA ILE A 267 13.97 3.40 13.03
C ILE A 267 12.61 2.93 12.56
N ARG A 268 12.45 2.72 11.24
CA ARG A 268 11.16 2.36 10.64
C ARG A 268 11.30 1.17 9.72
N LEU A 269 10.26 0.34 9.63
CA LEU A 269 10.20 -0.70 8.61
C LEU A 269 9.57 -0.13 7.34
N ASN A 270 10.31 -0.17 6.24
CA ASN A 270 9.75 0.03 4.92
C ASN A 270 8.99 -1.24 4.51
N GLU A 271 7.63 -1.20 4.54
CA GLU A 271 6.77 -2.33 4.18
C GLU A 271 6.87 -2.73 2.70
N PHE A 272 7.33 -1.81 1.85
CA PHE A 272 7.52 -2.07 0.44
C PHE A 272 8.84 -2.81 0.17
N ALA A 273 9.93 -2.35 0.77
CA ALA A 273 11.25 -2.97 0.63
C ALA A 273 11.52 -4.08 1.67
N GLN A 274 10.60 -4.31 2.65
CA GLN A 274 10.70 -5.32 3.69
C GLN A 274 12.00 -5.29 4.49
N GLN A 275 12.52 -4.08 4.73
CA GLN A 275 13.74 -3.87 5.50
C GLN A 275 13.67 -2.61 6.35
N PRO A 276 14.45 -2.54 7.45
CA PRO A 276 14.53 -1.31 8.25
C PRO A 276 15.11 -0.15 7.44
N TYR A 277 14.64 1.05 7.76
CA TYR A 277 15.08 2.32 7.19
C TYR A 277 15.42 3.30 8.31
N LEU A 278 16.43 4.11 8.05
CA LEU A 278 16.74 5.28 8.83
C LEU A 278 15.88 6.45 8.32
N TYR A 279 15.19 7.14 9.23
CA TYR A 279 14.31 8.26 8.91
C TYR A 279 14.69 9.49 9.74
N GLY A 280 15.31 10.48 9.12
CA GLY A 280 15.75 11.72 9.77
C GLY A 280 17.22 11.71 10.21
N ASN A 281 17.60 12.69 11.04
CA ASN A 281 18.98 12.88 11.49
C ASN A 281 19.33 11.99 12.68
N VAL A 282 20.51 11.44 12.69
CA VAL A 282 21.06 10.63 13.78
C VAL A 282 22.44 11.15 14.19
N PRO A 283 22.93 10.83 15.40
CA PRO A 283 24.21 11.36 15.89
C PRO A 283 25.44 11.01 15.04
N TRP A 284 25.38 9.97 14.24
CA TRP A 284 26.50 9.53 13.38
C TRP A 284 26.35 9.97 11.92
N GLU A 285 25.26 10.71 11.59
CA GLU A 285 25.02 11.20 10.24
C GLU A 285 24.28 12.54 10.29
N ASN A 286 24.88 13.57 9.69
CA ASN A 286 24.36 14.95 9.79
C ASN A 286 23.33 15.32 8.72
N GLU A 287 22.93 14.37 7.87
CA GLU A 287 21.96 14.59 6.80
C GLU A 287 20.57 14.11 7.20
N ASN A 288 19.54 14.84 6.75
CA ASN A 288 18.16 14.42 6.98
C ASN A 288 17.78 13.37 5.93
N ASN A 289 18.06 12.12 6.20
CA ASN A 289 17.97 11.03 5.25
C ASN A 289 16.71 10.16 5.48
N CYS A 290 16.17 9.65 4.36
CA CYS A 290 15.31 8.46 4.35
C CYS A 290 16.00 7.43 3.48
N ARG A 291 16.72 6.49 4.09
CA ARG A 291 17.51 5.46 3.39
C ARG A 291 17.44 4.10 4.08
N ALA A 292 17.80 3.07 3.35
CA ALA A 292 17.93 1.74 3.91
C ALA A 292 18.94 1.72 5.08
N TRP A 293 18.56 0.99 6.12
CA TRP A 293 19.42 0.74 7.28
C TRP A 293 20.62 -0.11 6.89
N SER A 294 21.80 0.28 7.32
CA SER A 294 23.06 -0.37 6.97
C SER A 294 23.73 -1.02 8.19
N SER A 295 24.71 -1.90 7.95
CA SER A 295 25.54 -2.46 9.04
C SER A 295 26.38 -1.40 9.76
N HIS A 296 26.62 -0.24 9.14
CA HIS A 296 27.22 0.91 9.83
C HIS A 296 26.28 1.46 10.90
N ASP A 297 24.99 1.57 10.58
CA ASP A 297 23.96 2.05 11.53
C ASP A 297 23.81 1.11 12.72
N ASP A 298 23.85 -0.22 12.50
CA ASP A 298 23.91 -1.21 13.58
C ASP A 298 25.08 -0.94 14.53
N SER A 299 26.25 -0.72 13.98
CA SER A 299 27.47 -0.52 14.78
C SER A 299 27.45 0.80 15.52
N ALA A 300 27.00 1.87 14.89
CA ALA A 300 26.93 3.21 15.45
C ALA A 300 25.90 3.28 16.58
N LEU A 301 24.67 2.81 16.31
CA LEU A 301 23.59 2.80 17.32
C LEU A 301 23.97 1.90 18.50
N PHE A 302 24.48 0.69 18.25
CA PHE A 302 24.88 -0.23 19.31
C PHE A 302 25.99 0.38 20.18
N SER A 303 26.98 1.05 19.58
CA SER A 303 28.07 1.71 20.31
C SER A 303 27.55 2.81 21.25
N LEU A 304 26.62 3.64 20.78
CA LEU A 304 25.98 4.68 21.59
C LEU A 304 25.16 4.10 22.76
N ILE A 305 24.35 3.07 22.45
CA ILE A 305 23.54 2.40 23.49
C ILE A 305 24.45 1.74 24.53
N GLN A 306 25.52 1.11 24.10
CA GLN A 306 26.50 0.51 25.01
C GLN A 306 27.19 1.54 25.90
N ALA A 307 27.61 2.66 25.34
CA ALA A 307 28.32 3.71 26.05
C ALA A 307 27.41 4.41 27.07
N ASP A 308 26.19 4.75 26.69
CA ASP A 308 25.29 5.59 27.47
C ASP A 308 24.46 4.78 28.48
N TYR A 309 24.08 3.54 28.14
CA TYR A 309 23.16 2.72 28.94
C TYR A 309 23.76 1.41 29.47
N GLY A 310 24.98 1.05 29.07
CA GLY A 310 25.64 -0.18 29.50
C GLY A 310 25.00 -1.46 28.99
N LEU A 311 24.18 -1.40 27.95
CA LEU A 311 23.57 -2.56 27.28
C LEU A 311 24.59 -3.17 26.30
N LYS A 312 24.86 -4.49 26.41
CA LYS A 312 26.00 -5.14 25.70
C LYS A 312 25.60 -6.33 24.83
N SER A 313 24.36 -6.81 24.91
CA SER A 313 23.90 -7.99 24.16
C SER A 313 23.57 -7.61 22.72
N ARG A 314 24.39 -8.08 21.75
CA ARG A 314 24.13 -7.86 20.32
C ARG A 314 22.90 -8.61 19.82
N GLN A 315 22.58 -9.76 20.40
CA GLN A 315 21.37 -10.50 20.03
C GLN A 315 20.12 -9.74 20.46
N ASP A 316 20.08 -9.26 21.70
CA ASP A 316 18.94 -8.48 22.21
C ASP A 316 18.77 -7.15 21.47
N PHE A 317 19.90 -6.53 21.06
CA PHE A 317 19.88 -5.36 20.20
C PHE A 317 19.24 -5.66 18.83
N ALA A 318 19.60 -6.76 18.17
CA ALA A 318 19.05 -7.12 16.87
C ALA A 318 17.55 -7.43 16.97
N ASP A 319 17.12 -8.16 18.02
CA ASP A 319 15.72 -8.46 18.25
C ASP A 319 14.92 -7.18 18.57
N ALA A 320 15.49 -6.26 19.35
CA ALA A 320 14.88 -4.96 19.65
C ALA A 320 14.76 -4.08 18.40
N LEU A 321 15.81 -3.99 17.58
CA LEU A 321 15.80 -3.24 16.32
C LEU A 321 14.67 -3.74 15.39
N LYS A 322 14.54 -5.06 15.26
CA LYS A 322 13.46 -5.68 14.50
C LYS A 322 12.09 -5.30 15.07
N ASN A 323 11.89 -5.43 16.39
CA ASN A 323 10.62 -5.11 17.04
C ASN A 323 10.26 -3.63 16.91
N VAL A 324 11.22 -2.72 17.12
CA VAL A 324 11.01 -1.27 17.00
C VAL A 324 10.67 -0.89 15.57
N SER A 325 11.43 -1.39 14.59
CA SER A 325 11.14 -1.13 13.18
C SER A 325 9.74 -1.63 12.77
N MET A 326 9.35 -2.82 13.25
CA MET A 326 8.03 -3.41 12.99
C MET A 326 6.87 -2.61 13.61
N ARG A 327 7.09 -1.91 14.72
CA ARG A 327 6.08 -0.99 15.30
C ARG A 327 5.95 0.31 14.52
N ASN A 328 7.02 0.76 13.90
CA ASN A 328 7.12 2.03 13.18
C ASN A 328 7.14 1.81 11.66
N LYS A 329 6.09 1.19 11.12
CA LYS A 329 6.00 0.89 9.69
C LYS A 329 5.64 2.11 8.86
N PHE A 330 6.14 2.13 7.63
CA PHE A 330 5.73 3.07 6.59
C PHE A 330 5.78 2.42 5.21
N HIS A 331 5.05 2.97 4.26
CA HIS A 331 5.02 2.46 2.89
C HIS A 331 5.25 3.62 1.92
N PRO A 332 6.48 3.80 1.38
CA PRO A 332 6.84 5.02 0.67
C PRO A 332 6.00 5.27 -0.58
N VAL A 333 5.71 4.23 -1.38
CA VAL A 333 4.87 4.38 -2.58
C VAL A 333 3.45 4.78 -2.20
N ARG A 334 2.86 4.20 -1.15
CA ARG A 334 1.51 4.56 -0.68
C ARG A 334 1.46 5.98 -0.14
N GLU A 335 2.45 6.37 0.67
CA GLU A 335 2.54 7.74 1.21
C GLU A 335 2.67 8.76 0.09
N LEU A 336 3.46 8.47 -0.94
CA LEU A 336 3.57 9.33 -2.12
C LEU A 336 2.24 9.42 -2.87
N LEU A 337 1.61 8.29 -3.20
CA LEU A 337 0.33 8.24 -3.92
C LEU A 337 -0.78 8.96 -3.14
N ASP A 338 -0.81 8.81 -1.81
CA ASP A 338 -1.78 9.50 -0.95
C ASP A 338 -1.53 11.01 -0.85
N SER A 339 -0.31 11.48 -1.13
CA SER A 339 0.03 12.91 -1.15
C SER A 339 -0.38 13.61 -2.45
N LEU A 340 -0.64 12.86 -3.53
CA LEU A 340 -1.01 13.43 -4.82
C LEU A 340 -2.45 13.93 -4.81
N THR A 341 -2.68 15.04 -5.48
CA THR A 341 -4.02 15.63 -5.67
C THR A 341 -4.30 15.73 -7.16
N TRP A 342 -5.37 15.05 -7.61
CA TRP A 342 -5.81 15.10 -8.99
C TRP A 342 -6.50 16.42 -9.31
N ASP A 343 -6.17 17.02 -10.45
CA ASP A 343 -6.73 18.29 -10.92
C ASP A 343 -8.09 18.16 -11.63
N GLY A 344 -8.61 16.92 -11.78
CA GLY A 344 -9.88 16.62 -12.42
C GLY A 344 -9.82 16.48 -13.94
N LYS A 345 -8.62 16.41 -14.54
CA LYS A 345 -8.44 16.22 -15.99
C LYS A 345 -7.93 14.82 -16.31
N GLU A 346 -8.21 14.37 -17.54
CA GLU A 346 -7.69 13.10 -18.07
C GLU A 346 -6.20 13.25 -18.44
N HIS A 347 -5.31 12.72 -17.61
CA HIS A 347 -3.86 12.71 -17.87
C HIS A 347 -3.39 11.34 -18.37
N ILE A 348 -3.99 10.24 -17.93
CA ILE A 348 -3.60 8.87 -18.34
C ILE A 348 -3.69 8.71 -19.86
N ARG A 349 -4.72 9.29 -20.50
CA ARG A 349 -4.97 9.16 -21.92
C ARG A 349 -3.84 9.77 -22.76
N SER A 350 -3.28 10.87 -22.30
CA SER A 350 -2.27 11.63 -23.05
C SER A 350 -0.85 11.09 -22.92
N LEU A 351 -0.53 10.31 -21.89
CA LEU A 351 0.85 9.89 -21.59
C LEU A 351 1.55 9.20 -22.75
N LEU A 352 0.98 8.09 -23.25
CA LEU A 352 1.62 7.32 -24.32
C LEU A 352 1.63 8.03 -25.66
N PRO A 353 0.54 8.71 -26.10
CA PRO A 353 0.56 9.52 -27.32
C PRO A 353 1.57 10.66 -27.28
N GLU A 354 1.60 11.46 -26.20
CA GLU A 354 2.42 12.65 -26.13
C GLU A 354 3.91 12.35 -25.96
N TYR A 355 4.27 11.35 -25.14
CA TYR A 355 5.66 11.05 -24.79
C TYR A 355 6.31 9.95 -25.64
N LEU A 356 5.53 8.96 -26.10
CA LEU A 356 6.06 7.83 -26.88
C LEU A 356 5.49 7.75 -28.30
N GLY A 357 4.60 8.69 -28.68
CA GLY A 357 4.01 8.71 -30.00
C GLY A 357 3.15 7.47 -30.31
N ALA A 358 2.45 6.94 -29.33
CA ALA A 358 1.42 5.94 -29.53
C ALA A 358 0.17 6.57 -30.17
N GLU A 359 -0.69 5.74 -30.78
CA GLU A 359 -1.99 6.19 -31.27
C GLU A 359 -2.90 6.60 -30.10
N ASP A 360 -3.55 7.77 -30.18
CA ASP A 360 -4.61 8.16 -29.26
C ASP A 360 -5.88 7.38 -29.60
N SER A 361 -6.06 6.26 -28.96
CA SER A 361 -7.21 5.37 -29.14
C SER A 361 -7.77 4.91 -27.79
N ASP A 362 -9.01 4.44 -27.81
CA ASP A 362 -9.63 3.86 -26.59
C ASP A 362 -8.85 2.65 -26.08
N TYR A 363 -8.23 1.89 -26.97
CA TYR A 363 -7.39 0.75 -26.61
C TYR A 363 -6.14 1.21 -25.86
N THR A 364 -5.40 2.18 -26.40
CA THR A 364 -4.19 2.72 -25.75
C THR A 364 -4.51 3.27 -24.37
N TYR A 365 -5.59 4.04 -24.28
CA TYR A 365 -6.06 4.59 -22.98
C TYR A 365 -6.43 3.47 -22.00
N GLN A 366 -7.29 2.52 -22.40
CA GLN A 366 -7.74 1.47 -21.47
C GLN A 366 -6.61 0.58 -21.01
N VAL A 367 -5.65 0.25 -21.88
CA VAL A 367 -4.47 -0.55 -21.52
C VAL A 367 -3.60 0.20 -20.52
N MET A 368 -3.33 1.49 -20.74
CA MET A 368 -2.53 2.30 -19.83
C MET A 368 -3.24 2.48 -18.48
N CYS A 369 -4.52 2.81 -18.50
CA CYS A 369 -5.37 2.94 -17.31
C CYS A 369 -5.41 1.62 -16.51
N LEU A 370 -5.68 0.49 -17.15
CA LEU A 370 -5.70 -0.84 -16.54
C LEU A 370 -4.36 -1.17 -15.87
N TRP A 371 -3.24 -0.90 -16.54
CA TRP A 371 -1.92 -1.18 -16.01
C TRP A 371 -1.62 -0.30 -14.77
N MET A 372 -1.96 0.99 -14.83
CA MET A 372 -1.80 1.90 -13.69
C MET A 372 -2.71 1.53 -12.52
N LEU A 373 -3.97 1.17 -12.77
CA LEU A 373 -4.90 0.69 -11.74
C LEU A 373 -4.41 -0.62 -11.10
N GLY A 374 -3.81 -1.53 -11.88
CA GLY A 374 -3.16 -2.72 -11.37
C GLY A 374 -1.99 -2.41 -10.44
N ALA A 375 -1.17 -1.42 -10.79
CA ALA A 375 -0.06 -0.93 -9.96
C ALA A 375 -0.56 -0.31 -8.65
N VAL A 376 -1.58 0.53 -8.71
CA VAL A 376 -2.25 1.13 -7.53
C VAL A 376 -2.87 0.04 -6.66
N SER A 377 -3.63 -0.88 -7.26
CA SER A 377 -4.27 -1.99 -6.53
C SER A 377 -3.26 -2.82 -5.74
N ARG A 378 -2.12 -3.15 -6.31
CA ARG A 378 -1.06 -3.93 -5.65
C ARG A 378 -0.34 -3.19 -4.52
N VAL A 379 -0.30 -1.86 -4.56
CA VAL A 379 0.22 -1.03 -3.46
C VAL A 379 -0.76 -0.97 -2.29
N TYR A 380 -2.05 -0.78 -2.56
CA TYR A 380 -3.07 -0.67 -1.50
C TYR A 380 -3.58 -2.03 -1.00
N LYS A 381 -3.57 -3.05 -1.85
CA LYS A 381 -3.95 -4.44 -1.53
C LYS A 381 -2.84 -5.40 -2.00
N PRO A 382 -1.70 -5.49 -1.26
CA PRO A 382 -0.60 -6.38 -1.64
C PRO A 382 -1.06 -7.81 -1.92
N GLY A 383 -0.60 -8.39 -3.03
CA GLY A 383 -1.04 -9.71 -3.47
C GLY A 383 -2.34 -9.71 -4.28
N SER A 384 -2.90 -8.56 -4.65
CA SER A 384 -4.02 -8.49 -5.58
C SER A 384 -3.69 -9.21 -6.89
N LYS A 385 -4.68 -9.95 -7.42
CA LYS A 385 -4.51 -10.64 -8.70
C LYS A 385 -4.44 -9.62 -9.83
N PHE A 386 -3.29 -9.54 -10.46
CA PHE A 386 -3.05 -8.73 -11.65
C PHE A 386 -1.95 -9.38 -12.48
N ASP A 387 -2.27 -9.96 -13.61
CA ASP A 387 -1.36 -10.72 -14.47
C ASP A 387 -1.12 -10.08 -15.85
N TYR A 388 -1.65 -8.87 -16.08
CA TYR A 388 -1.40 -8.12 -17.29
C TYR A 388 -0.04 -7.43 -17.28
N THR A 389 0.60 -7.45 -18.43
CA THR A 389 1.91 -6.82 -18.67
C THR A 389 1.76 -5.95 -19.93
N ILE A 390 1.97 -4.65 -19.79
CA ILE A 390 2.01 -3.74 -20.95
C ILE A 390 3.29 -3.98 -21.73
N ILE A 391 3.20 -4.05 -23.05
CA ILE A 391 4.35 -4.21 -23.95
C ILE A 391 4.45 -2.99 -24.85
N LEU A 392 5.52 -2.22 -24.66
CA LEU A 392 5.84 -1.07 -25.48
C LEU A 392 6.68 -1.53 -26.66
N GLN A 393 6.06 -1.66 -27.83
CA GLN A 393 6.69 -2.10 -29.08
C GLN A 393 7.01 -0.90 -29.97
N GLY A 394 8.23 -0.82 -30.50
CA GLY A 394 8.62 0.24 -31.43
C GLY A 394 10.13 0.36 -31.58
N SER A 395 10.60 1.27 -32.43
CA SER A 395 12.02 1.41 -32.77
C SER A 395 12.91 1.64 -31.55
N GLN A 396 14.16 1.25 -31.65
CA GLN A 396 15.15 1.53 -30.61
C GLN A 396 15.38 3.05 -30.48
N GLY A 397 15.60 3.52 -29.25
CA GLY A 397 15.91 4.94 -29.00
C GLY A 397 14.69 5.87 -28.80
N ILE A 398 13.45 5.38 -28.90
CA ILE A 398 12.23 6.18 -28.66
C ILE A 398 12.08 6.59 -27.18
N GLY A 399 12.77 5.92 -26.24
CA GLY A 399 12.68 6.25 -24.83
C GLY A 399 11.74 5.35 -24.02
N LYS A 400 11.38 4.16 -24.50
CA LYS A 400 10.46 3.22 -23.81
C LYS A 400 10.88 2.92 -22.37
N SER A 401 12.13 2.49 -22.16
CA SER A 401 12.66 2.17 -20.81
C SER A 401 12.76 3.43 -19.94
N THR A 402 13.14 4.58 -20.54
CA THR A 402 13.17 5.86 -19.82
C THR A 402 11.78 6.26 -19.33
N PHE A 403 10.75 6.08 -20.17
CA PHE A 403 9.36 6.33 -19.77
C PHE A 403 8.94 5.43 -18.60
N LEU A 404 9.20 4.11 -18.67
CA LEU A 404 8.88 3.18 -17.59
C LEU A 404 9.61 3.54 -16.29
N LYS A 405 10.87 3.98 -16.38
CA LYS A 405 11.64 4.45 -15.24
C LYS A 405 11.02 5.71 -14.60
N LEU A 406 10.62 6.68 -15.41
CA LEU A 406 9.94 7.89 -14.93
C LEU A 406 8.59 7.56 -14.28
N MET A 407 7.85 6.60 -14.83
CA MET A 407 6.59 6.13 -14.24
C MET A 407 6.77 5.56 -12.83
N ALA A 408 7.93 5.06 -12.47
CA ALA A 408 8.19 4.57 -11.11
C ALA A 408 8.29 5.70 -10.06
N LEU A 409 8.42 6.96 -10.47
CA LEU A 409 8.53 8.17 -9.64
C LEU A 409 9.80 8.27 -8.77
N ASP A 410 10.46 7.16 -8.49
CA ASP A 410 11.71 7.04 -7.77
C ASP A 410 12.56 5.96 -8.45
N ASP A 411 13.84 6.27 -8.69
CA ASP A 411 14.77 5.36 -9.38
C ASP A 411 14.91 4.02 -8.66
N SER A 412 14.83 4.00 -7.33
CA SER A 412 14.94 2.79 -6.52
C SER A 412 13.72 1.86 -6.63
N TRP A 413 12.60 2.34 -7.14
CA TRP A 413 11.37 1.56 -7.35
C TRP A 413 11.27 0.98 -8.76
N PHE A 414 12.23 1.28 -9.62
CA PHE A 414 12.34 0.73 -10.97
C PHE A 414 13.37 -0.40 -11.01
N ASN A 415 13.05 -1.49 -11.71
CA ASN A 415 13.96 -2.61 -11.89
C ASN A 415 13.95 -3.08 -13.34
N ASP A 416 15.10 -2.98 -14.01
CA ASP A 416 15.36 -3.42 -15.38
C ASP A 416 16.36 -4.59 -15.46
N SER A 417 16.79 -5.12 -14.30
CA SER A 417 17.88 -6.08 -14.19
C SER A 417 17.44 -7.53 -14.00
N LEU A 418 16.20 -7.88 -14.41
CA LEU A 418 15.64 -9.22 -14.24
C LEU A 418 16.10 -10.16 -15.38
N ASP A 419 17.25 -10.82 -15.18
CA ASP A 419 17.87 -11.70 -16.18
C ASP A 419 17.27 -13.11 -16.25
N SER A 420 16.62 -13.59 -15.20
CA SER A 420 16.07 -14.94 -15.08
C SER A 420 14.84 -14.95 -14.19
N LEU A 421 13.86 -15.77 -14.52
CA LEU A 421 12.58 -15.88 -13.79
C LEU A 421 12.53 -17.09 -12.83
N ASP A 422 13.49 -17.99 -12.87
CA ASP A 422 13.45 -19.30 -12.19
C ASP A 422 14.31 -19.39 -10.91
N SER A 423 14.80 -18.27 -10.37
CA SER A 423 15.68 -18.28 -9.20
C SER A 423 15.09 -17.53 -8.00
N ASP A 424 15.45 -17.97 -6.79
CA ASP A 424 15.17 -17.21 -5.56
C ASP A 424 15.69 -15.77 -5.65
N LYS A 425 16.73 -15.52 -6.43
CA LYS A 425 17.27 -14.18 -6.68
C LYS A 425 16.31 -13.32 -7.48
N ALA A 426 15.62 -13.89 -8.48
CA ALA A 426 14.60 -13.18 -9.26
C ALA A 426 13.46 -12.70 -8.34
N VAL A 427 13.00 -13.58 -7.46
CA VAL A 427 11.94 -13.25 -6.51
C VAL A 427 12.39 -12.19 -5.50
N GLN A 428 13.63 -12.29 -4.99
CA GLN A 428 14.20 -11.29 -4.07
C GLN A 428 14.33 -9.92 -4.72
N SER A 429 14.66 -9.85 -6.03
CA SER A 429 14.78 -8.59 -6.77
C SER A 429 13.44 -7.87 -7.00
N LEU A 430 12.30 -8.55 -6.78
CA LEU A 430 10.97 -7.90 -6.85
C LEU A 430 10.68 -7.06 -5.60
N THR A 431 11.31 -7.39 -4.47
CA THR A 431 11.06 -6.69 -3.20
C THR A 431 11.63 -5.27 -3.26
N GLY A 432 10.80 -4.27 -3.00
CA GLY A 432 11.19 -2.87 -3.12
C GLY A 432 11.15 -2.32 -4.55
N SER A 433 10.67 -3.11 -5.53
CA SER A 433 10.46 -2.65 -6.91
C SER A 433 8.97 -2.51 -7.20
N TRP A 434 8.55 -1.39 -7.78
CA TRP A 434 7.16 -1.13 -8.15
C TRP A 434 6.89 -1.42 -9.62
N ILE A 435 7.76 -0.93 -10.49
CA ILE A 435 7.70 -1.18 -11.93
C ILE A 435 8.92 -2.01 -12.34
N ILE A 436 8.65 -3.15 -12.98
CA ILE A 436 9.67 -4.08 -13.42
C ILE A 436 9.64 -4.18 -14.93
N GLU A 437 10.74 -3.80 -15.55
CA GLU A 437 10.92 -3.93 -16.99
C GLU A 437 11.41 -5.33 -17.35
N LEU A 438 10.69 -6.00 -18.23
CA LEU A 438 11.08 -7.23 -18.87
C LEU A 438 11.70 -6.86 -20.24
N ALA A 439 13.00 -6.56 -20.23
CA ALA A 439 13.74 -6.29 -21.45
C ALA A 439 13.87 -7.56 -22.28
N GLU A 440 13.64 -7.48 -23.60
CA GLU A 440 13.74 -8.59 -24.54
C GLU A 440 13.01 -9.88 -24.10
N LEU A 441 11.68 -9.84 -23.99
CA LEU A 441 10.81 -10.98 -23.64
C LEU A 441 11.19 -12.31 -24.31
N LYS A 442 11.70 -12.26 -25.56
CA LYS A 442 12.17 -13.45 -26.32
C LYS A 442 13.36 -14.13 -25.67
N SER A 443 14.25 -13.40 -24.96
CA SER A 443 15.40 -13.95 -24.26
C SER A 443 14.99 -14.67 -22.97
N LEU A 444 14.02 -14.11 -22.24
CA LEU A 444 13.47 -14.71 -21.02
C LEU A 444 12.76 -16.05 -21.28
N ALA A 445 12.07 -16.17 -22.40
CA ALA A 445 11.38 -17.41 -22.80
C ALA A 445 12.35 -18.54 -23.24
N ARG A 446 13.60 -18.24 -23.54
CA ARG A 446 14.64 -19.21 -23.93
C ARG A 446 15.38 -19.82 -22.73
N THR A 447 15.25 -19.25 -21.54
CA THR A 447 15.87 -19.77 -20.33
C THR A 447 15.13 -21.01 -19.79
N ALA A 448 15.75 -21.75 -18.88
CA ALA A 448 15.23 -23.01 -18.33
C ALA A 448 13.77 -22.87 -17.83
N GLY A 449 12.86 -23.64 -18.38
CA GLY A 449 11.42 -23.62 -18.03
C GLY A 449 10.50 -23.05 -19.10
N GLY A 450 11.00 -22.28 -20.07
CA GLY A 450 10.24 -21.79 -21.22
C GLY A 450 9.08 -20.86 -20.87
N VAL A 451 8.15 -20.72 -21.78
CA VAL A 451 6.98 -19.83 -21.69
C VAL A 451 6.10 -20.09 -20.47
N GLU A 452 6.01 -21.35 -20.01
CA GLU A 452 5.22 -21.70 -18.82
C GLU A 452 5.79 -21.12 -17.53
N SER A 453 7.11 -21.00 -17.39
CA SER A 453 7.76 -20.33 -16.26
C SER A 453 7.43 -18.84 -16.24
N VAL A 454 7.49 -18.17 -17.39
CA VAL A 454 7.10 -16.76 -17.53
C VAL A 454 5.65 -16.56 -17.09
N LYS A 455 4.74 -17.39 -17.58
CA LYS A 455 3.32 -17.32 -17.22
C LYS A 455 3.09 -17.49 -15.72
N ARG A 456 3.71 -18.52 -15.12
CA ARG A 456 3.61 -18.79 -13.69
C ARG A 456 4.18 -17.63 -12.88
N PHE A 457 5.32 -17.08 -13.30
CA PHE A 457 5.94 -15.95 -12.65
C PHE A 457 5.05 -14.71 -12.68
N LEU A 458 4.49 -14.34 -13.84
CA LEU A 458 3.63 -13.16 -13.96
C LEU A 458 2.32 -13.28 -13.17
N THR A 459 1.75 -14.50 -13.06
CA THR A 459 0.48 -14.74 -12.35
C THR A 459 0.60 -14.85 -10.85
N ALA A 460 1.80 -15.01 -10.31
CA ALA A 460 1.98 -15.17 -8.87
C ALA A 460 1.55 -13.89 -8.13
N THR A 461 0.84 -14.08 -7.03
CA THR A 461 0.37 -13.01 -6.15
C THR A 461 1.23 -12.87 -4.90
N GLN A 462 1.99 -13.92 -4.60
CA GLN A 462 2.90 -13.98 -3.45
C GLN A 462 4.11 -14.85 -3.79
N ASP A 463 5.19 -14.58 -3.12
CA ASP A 463 6.44 -15.30 -3.21
C ASP A 463 6.86 -15.81 -1.83
N LYS A 464 7.48 -16.99 -1.77
CA LYS A 464 7.98 -17.57 -0.51
C LYS A 464 9.47 -17.78 -0.64
N TYR A 465 10.24 -17.04 0.13
CA TYR A 465 11.68 -17.23 0.20
C TYR A 465 12.21 -16.91 1.60
N ARG A 466 13.44 -17.32 1.87
CA ARG A 466 14.10 -17.04 3.13
C ARG A 466 15.06 -15.87 2.93
N ILE A 467 14.85 -14.79 3.67
CA ILE A 467 15.83 -13.70 3.74
C ILE A 467 17.17 -14.28 4.24
N PRO A 468 18.30 -13.91 3.64
CA PRO A 468 19.62 -14.37 4.12
C PRO A 468 19.76 -14.13 5.64
N TYR A 469 20.23 -15.14 6.35
CA TYR A 469 20.42 -15.21 7.82
C TYR A 469 19.14 -15.32 8.66
N GLU A 470 17.93 -15.22 8.09
CA GLU A 470 16.71 -15.49 8.82
C GLU A 470 16.49 -17.01 8.99
N ARG A 471 15.84 -17.42 10.11
CA ARG A 471 15.61 -18.85 10.42
C ARG A 471 14.45 -19.48 9.64
N ARG A 472 13.51 -18.66 9.18
CA ARG A 472 12.26 -19.10 8.53
C ARG A 472 12.12 -18.47 7.16
N ALA A 473 11.39 -19.16 6.27
CA ALA A 473 10.92 -18.58 5.03
C ALA A 473 9.64 -17.78 5.33
N ASP A 474 9.58 -16.57 4.81
CA ASP A 474 8.42 -15.69 4.92
C ASP A 474 7.66 -15.61 3.60
N THR A 475 6.42 -15.17 3.66
CA THR A 475 5.58 -14.94 2.49
C THR A 475 5.54 -13.45 2.20
N PHE A 476 5.93 -13.09 0.97
CA PHE A 476 5.96 -11.72 0.47
C PHE A 476 4.85 -11.55 -0.57
N TYR A 477 3.89 -10.69 -0.29
CA TYR A 477 2.82 -10.37 -1.23
C TYR A 477 3.34 -9.41 -2.29
N ARG A 478 3.08 -9.72 -3.56
CA ARG A 478 3.57 -8.88 -4.67
C ARG A 478 2.90 -7.53 -4.70
N GLN A 479 3.74 -6.50 -4.85
CA GLN A 479 3.34 -5.10 -4.91
C GLN A 479 3.79 -4.44 -6.22
N CYS A 480 4.46 -5.19 -7.10
CA CYS A 480 4.98 -4.73 -8.38
C CYS A 480 4.04 -5.05 -9.54
N VAL A 481 4.20 -4.31 -10.63
CA VAL A 481 3.65 -4.62 -11.95
C VAL A 481 4.77 -4.77 -12.97
N PHE A 482 4.46 -5.48 -14.06
CA PHE A 482 5.41 -5.76 -15.12
C PHE A 482 5.10 -4.92 -16.35
N ALA A 483 6.15 -4.51 -17.05
CA ALA A 483 6.10 -3.89 -18.35
C ALA A 483 7.20 -4.49 -19.22
N GLY A 484 6.96 -4.65 -20.51
CA GLY A 484 7.96 -5.15 -21.46
C GLY A 484 8.29 -4.09 -22.50
N THR A 485 9.52 -4.13 -22.99
CA THR A 485 9.94 -3.32 -24.13
C THR A 485 10.49 -4.22 -25.23
N THR A 486 10.15 -3.94 -26.48
CA THR A 486 10.65 -4.68 -27.62
C THR A 486 10.74 -3.79 -28.87
N ASN A 487 11.65 -4.15 -29.77
CA ASN A 487 11.76 -3.56 -31.12
C ASN A 487 11.45 -4.59 -32.21
N LYS A 488 10.98 -5.79 -31.85
CA LYS A 488 10.69 -6.90 -32.75
C LYS A 488 9.19 -7.10 -32.88
N ASP A 489 8.75 -7.53 -34.04
CA ASP A 489 7.35 -7.81 -34.35
C ASP A 489 6.95 -9.26 -34.03
N ASP A 490 7.92 -10.17 -33.79
CA ASP A 490 7.73 -11.62 -33.65
C ASP A 490 8.21 -12.12 -32.27
N PHE A 491 7.79 -11.49 -31.20
CA PHE A 491 8.33 -11.78 -29.86
C PHE A 491 7.47 -12.77 -29.05
N LEU A 492 6.22 -13.01 -29.42
CA LEU A 492 5.34 -13.98 -28.76
C LEU A 492 5.56 -15.40 -29.33
N GLN A 493 5.61 -16.40 -28.45
CA GLN A 493 5.93 -17.79 -28.85
C GLN A 493 4.81 -18.80 -28.56
N ASP A 494 3.79 -18.44 -27.78
CA ASP A 494 2.76 -19.37 -27.34
C ASP A 494 1.38 -18.73 -27.33
N GLU A 495 0.43 -19.38 -28.02
CA GLU A 495 -0.94 -18.91 -28.15
C GLU A 495 -1.74 -18.92 -26.82
N THR A 496 -1.41 -19.81 -25.87
CA THR A 496 -2.26 -20.05 -24.70
C THR A 496 -2.05 -19.07 -23.55
N GLY A 497 -0.99 -18.28 -23.57
CA GLY A 497 -0.63 -17.35 -22.47
C GLY A 497 -0.59 -15.89 -22.84
N ASN A 498 -0.73 -15.59 -24.12
CA ASN A 498 -0.51 -14.25 -24.67
C ASN A 498 -1.52 -13.20 -24.21
N ARG A 499 -2.70 -13.61 -23.73
CA ARG A 499 -3.72 -12.70 -23.19
C ARG A 499 -3.23 -11.76 -22.08
N ARG A 500 -2.06 -12.06 -21.49
CA ARG A 500 -1.43 -11.22 -20.46
C ARG A 500 -0.66 -10.05 -21.04
N PHE A 501 -0.24 -10.16 -22.29
CA PHE A 501 0.61 -9.16 -22.94
C PHE A 501 -0.26 -8.18 -23.72
N LEU A 502 -0.34 -6.96 -23.21
CA LEU A 502 -1.11 -5.87 -23.83
C LEU A 502 -0.16 -5.00 -24.63
N ILE A 503 -0.22 -5.12 -25.94
CA ILE A 503 0.76 -4.55 -26.88
C ILE A 503 0.34 -3.14 -27.25
N ILE A 504 1.24 -2.17 -27.08
CA ILE A 504 1.11 -0.79 -27.53
C ILE A 504 2.23 -0.48 -28.52
N HIS A 505 1.85 -0.07 -29.74
CA HIS A 505 2.81 0.44 -30.72
C HIS A 505 3.23 1.87 -30.38
N THR A 506 4.54 2.10 -30.28
CA THR A 506 5.14 3.40 -29.98
C THR A 506 5.89 3.94 -31.20
N GLY A 507 5.97 5.29 -31.34
CA GLY A 507 6.59 5.90 -32.50
C GLY A 507 5.74 5.82 -33.77
N VAL A 508 4.44 5.56 -33.66
CA VAL A 508 3.47 5.59 -34.76
C VAL A 508 3.29 7.04 -35.25
N ILE A 509 3.21 7.95 -34.30
CA ILE A 509 3.20 9.40 -34.54
C ILE A 509 4.42 10.04 -33.89
N LYS A 510 4.76 11.25 -34.29
CA LYS A 510 5.86 11.99 -33.65
C LYS A 510 5.41 12.42 -32.24
N PRO A 511 6.15 12.08 -31.17
CA PRO A 511 5.86 12.57 -29.83
C PRO A 511 5.79 14.10 -29.78
N SER A 512 4.79 14.65 -29.10
CA SER A 512 4.61 16.10 -28.95
C SER A 512 5.41 16.66 -27.79
N LYS A 513 5.75 15.83 -26.81
CA LYS A 513 6.52 16.18 -25.61
C LYS A 513 7.80 15.35 -25.52
N SER A 514 8.81 15.89 -24.82
CA SER A 514 10.07 15.19 -24.54
C SER A 514 10.05 14.57 -23.17
N LEU A 515 10.60 13.35 -23.03
CA LEU A 515 10.82 12.69 -21.72
C LEU A 515 11.83 13.42 -20.84
N PHE A 516 12.54 14.42 -21.37
CA PHE A 516 13.51 15.24 -20.64
C PHE A 516 12.96 16.64 -20.37
N ALA A 517 11.70 16.91 -20.68
CA ALA A 517 11.06 18.18 -20.42
C ALA A 517 10.77 18.33 -18.90
N PRO A 518 10.83 19.56 -18.36
CA PRO A 518 10.63 19.77 -16.92
C PRO A 518 9.23 19.35 -16.44
N GLU A 519 8.23 19.42 -17.30
CA GLU A 519 6.83 19.09 -16.99
C GLU A 519 6.53 17.57 -16.90
N VAL A 520 7.41 16.70 -17.39
CA VAL A 520 7.14 15.25 -17.49
C VAL A 520 6.76 14.62 -16.15
N MET A 521 7.45 15.01 -15.07
CA MET A 521 7.19 14.47 -13.75
C MET A 521 5.85 14.96 -13.18
N ASP A 522 5.41 16.15 -13.53
CA ASP A 522 4.13 16.67 -13.08
C ASP A 522 2.97 16.00 -13.84
N ASP A 523 3.11 15.78 -15.14
CA ASP A 523 2.14 15.03 -15.94
C ASP A 523 2.00 13.59 -15.45
N ILE A 524 3.12 12.92 -15.15
CA ILE A 524 3.13 11.56 -14.60
C ILE A 524 2.47 11.52 -13.20
N LYS A 525 2.77 12.48 -12.32
CA LYS A 525 2.14 12.57 -11.00
C LYS A 525 0.64 12.82 -11.11
N GLN A 526 0.19 13.66 -12.05
CA GLN A 526 -1.23 13.87 -12.28
C GLN A 526 -1.94 12.61 -12.80
N ALA A 527 -1.30 11.85 -13.70
CA ALA A 527 -1.83 10.57 -14.15
C ALA A 527 -1.92 9.53 -13.01
N TRP A 528 -0.94 9.49 -12.11
CA TRP A 528 -1.03 8.65 -10.92
C TRP A 528 -2.12 9.13 -9.96
N ALA A 529 -2.30 10.46 -9.79
CA ALA A 529 -3.38 11.01 -8.99
C ALA A 529 -4.76 10.65 -9.56
N GLU A 530 -4.92 10.69 -10.90
CA GLU A 530 -6.11 10.20 -11.62
C GLU A 530 -6.35 8.71 -11.36
N ALA A 531 -5.34 7.86 -11.51
CA ALA A 531 -5.44 6.42 -11.26
C ALA A 531 -5.84 6.11 -9.81
N VAL A 532 -5.27 6.83 -8.83
CA VAL A 532 -5.62 6.70 -7.41
C VAL A 532 -7.06 7.15 -7.16
N HIS A 533 -7.50 8.22 -7.82
CA HIS A 533 -8.88 8.71 -7.71
C HIS A 533 -9.88 7.66 -8.23
N ILE A 534 -9.64 7.13 -9.44
CA ILE A 534 -10.47 6.09 -10.03
C ILE A 534 -10.52 4.86 -9.11
N TRP A 535 -9.36 4.38 -8.66
CA TRP A 535 -9.28 3.19 -7.80
C TRP A 535 -10.00 3.35 -6.46
N LYS A 536 -9.92 4.55 -5.83
CA LYS A 536 -10.56 4.82 -4.52
C LYS A 536 -12.06 5.05 -4.59
N ASN A 537 -12.56 5.62 -5.68
CA ASN A 537 -13.94 6.12 -5.76
C ASN A 537 -14.85 5.26 -6.66
N GLU A 538 -14.30 4.54 -7.64
CA GLU A 538 -15.10 3.82 -8.64
C GLU A 538 -15.06 2.30 -8.46
N ASP A 539 -14.14 1.76 -7.63
CA ASP A 539 -13.87 0.31 -7.43
C ASP A 539 -13.84 -0.46 -8.78
N PRO A 540 -12.97 -0.05 -9.72
CA PRO A 540 -13.02 -0.51 -11.10
C PRO A 540 -12.65 -1.99 -11.21
N GLU A 541 -13.35 -2.72 -12.07
CA GLU A 541 -12.91 -4.04 -12.48
C GLU A 541 -11.62 -3.93 -13.31
N LEU A 542 -10.60 -4.73 -12.92
CA LEU A 542 -9.29 -4.73 -13.60
C LEU A 542 -9.34 -5.61 -14.87
N ILE A 543 -10.19 -5.23 -15.83
CA ILE A 543 -10.37 -5.90 -17.13
C ILE A 543 -10.53 -4.85 -18.23
N LEU A 544 -10.21 -5.23 -19.47
CA LEU A 544 -10.50 -4.42 -20.66
C LEU A 544 -11.96 -4.59 -21.08
N SER A 545 -12.52 -3.61 -21.79
CA SER A 545 -13.79 -3.76 -22.48
C SER A 545 -13.70 -4.86 -23.55
N GLU A 546 -14.83 -5.47 -23.91
CA GLU A 546 -14.87 -6.55 -24.94
C GLU A 546 -14.21 -6.12 -26.25
N LYS A 547 -14.46 -4.89 -26.71
CA LYS A 547 -13.85 -4.32 -27.91
C LYS A 547 -12.33 -4.25 -27.79
N CYS A 548 -11.80 -3.77 -26.65
CA CYS A 548 -10.37 -3.68 -26.41
C CYS A 548 -9.71 -5.05 -26.19
N MET A 549 -10.43 -6.01 -25.61
CA MET A 549 -9.97 -7.39 -25.51
C MET A 549 -9.82 -8.05 -26.89
N GLN A 550 -10.77 -7.80 -27.80
CA GLN A 550 -10.69 -8.30 -29.17
C GLN A 550 -9.49 -7.67 -29.89
N GLN A 551 -9.29 -6.37 -29.78
CA GLN A 551 -8.14 -5.66 -30.36
C GLN A 551 -6.80 -6.16 -29.77
N ALA A 552 -6.75 -6.41 -28.46
CA ALA A 552 -5.56 -7.02 -27.81
C ALA A 552 -5.24 -8.38 -28.42
N LYS A 553 -6.26 -9.21 -28.65
CA LYS A 553 -6.10 -10.54 -29.28
C LYS A 553 -5.57 -10.44 -30.71
N GLU A 554 -6.10 -9.54 -31.53
CA GLU A 554 -5.62 -9.31 -32.90
C GLU A 554 -4.14 -8.87 -32.93
N LEU A 555 -3.75 -7.95 -32.02
CA LEU A 555 -2.36 -7.54 -31.87
C LEU A 555 -1.46 -8.69 -31.38
N GLN A 556 -1.93 -9.52 -30.48
CA GLN A 556 -1.19 -10.70 -30.01
C GLN A 556 -0.98 -11.71 -31.14
N GLU A 557 -2.00 -11.96 -31.97
CA GLU A 557 -1.93 -12.84 -33.14
C GLU A 557 -0.96 -12.29 -34.19
N ALA A 558 -0.97 -10.99 -34.46
CA ALA A 558 -0.07 -10.32 -35.39
C ALA A 558 1.41 -10.36 -34.96
N ASN A 559 1.67 -10.42 -33.61
CA ASN A 559 3.01 -10.47 -33.03
C ASN A 559 3.48 -11.89 -32.66
N MET A 560 2.76 -12.91 -33.10
CA MET A 560 3.22 -14.30 -32.98
C MET A 560 4.43 -14.54 -33.89
N ALA A 561 5.47 -15.17 -33.33
CA ALA A 561 6.60 -15.59 -34.12
C ALA A 561 6.14 -16.50 -35.26
N ASP A 562 6.51 -16.16 -36.47
CA ASP A 562 6.24 -17.02 -37.62
C ASP A 562 7.02 -18.35 -37.44
N ASP A 563 6.28 -19.43 -37.22
CA ASP A 563 6.85 -20.75 -37.16
C ASP A 563 7.04 -21.20 -38.64
N GLY A 564 8.23 -20.98 -39.19
CA GLY A 564 8.56 -21.41 -40.54
C GLY A 564 8.22 -22.87 -40.84
N LYS A 565 8.06 -23.70 -39.79
CA LYS A 565 7.54 -25.07 -39.90
C LYS A 565 6.05 -25.08 -40.21
N ARG A 566 5.28 -24.11 -39.72
CA ARG A 566 3.83 -24.06 -39.94
C ARG A 566 3.50 -23.85 -41.42
N GLY A 567 4.18 -22.95 -42.10
CA GLY A 567 4.04 -22.74 -43.55
C GLY A 567 4.36 -24.02 -44.34
N ILE A 568 5.54 -24.63 -44.08
CA ILE A 568 5.94 -25.89 -44.69
C ILE A 568 4.94 -27.03 -44.45
N ILE A 569 4.43 -27.12 -43.22
CA ILE A 569 3.43 -28.14 -42.84
C ILE A 569 2.11 -27.85 -43.57
N MET A 570 1.65 -26.61 -43.63
CA MET A 570 0.41 -26.25 -44.32
C MET A 570 0.49 -26.56 -45.83
N ASP A 571 1.57 -26.18 -46.49
CA ASP A 571 1.83 -26.52 -47.88
C ASP A 571 1.84 -28.05 -48.11
N TYR A 572 2.43 -28.80 -47.18
CA TYR A 572 2.45 -30.26 -47.25
C TYR A 572 1.08 -30.90 -47.04
N LEU A 573 0.21 -30.27 -46.25
CA LEU A 573 -1.16 -30.74 -46.02
C LEU A 573 -2.06 -30.53 -47.24
N GLU A 574 -1.69 -29.65 -48.19
CA GLU A 574 -2.40 -29.52 -49.46
C GLU A 574 -2.27 -30.83 -50.24
N GLY A 575 -3.38 -31.42 -50.62
CA GLY A 575 -3.42 -32.70 -51.35
C GLY A 575 -3.33 -33.96 -50.49
N LYS A 576 -3.16 -33.87 -49.18
CA LYS A 576 -3.20 -35.02 -48.26
C LYS A 576 -4.60 -35.23 -47.68
N THR A 577 -4.96 -36.48 -47.46
CA THR A 577 -6.23 -36.88 -46.81
C THR A 577 -6.03 -37.34 -45.39
N GLN A 578 -4.84 -37.86 -45.07
CA GLN A 578 -4.42 -38.28 -43.73
C GLN A 578 -2.93 -38.03 -43.59
N VAL A 579 -2.49 -37.66 -42.36
CA VAL A 579 -1.09 -37.45 -42.04
C VAL A 579 -0.79 -37.87 -40.61
N CYS A 580 0.48 -38.19 -40.31
CA CYS A 580 0.95 -38.34 -38.95
C CYS A 580 2.20 -37.48 -38.71
N ALA A 581 2.51 -37.19 -37.45
CA ALA A 581 3.66 -36.32 -37.07
C ALA A 581 5.00 -36.84 -37.63
N ARG A 582 5.20 -38.14 -37.67
CA ARG A 582 6.41 -38.76 -38.22
C ARG A 582 6.56 -38.55 -39.74
N GLU A 583 5.48 -38.69 -40.49
CA GLU A 583 5.44 -38.42 -41.92
C GLU A 583 5.79 -36.94 -42.21
N ILE A 584 5.15 -36.02 -41.53
CA ILE A 584 5.43 -34.58 -41.67
C ILE A 584 6.89 -34.27 -41.33
N TRP A 585 7.42 -34.88 -40.27
CA TRP A 585 8.80 -34.69 -39.86
C TRP A 585 9.82 -35.07 -40.93
N PHE A 586 9.66 -36.22 -41.53
CA PHE A 586 10.59 -36.70 -42.54
C PHE A 586 10.32 -36.12 -43.95
N GLU A 587 9.06 -35.99 -44.34
CA GLU A 587 8.73 -35.62 -45.72
C GLU A 587 8.55 -34.13 -45.92
N ALA A 588 7.92 -33.41 -44.99
CA ALA A 588 7.75 -31.97 -45.10
C ALA A 588 8.98 -31.21 -44.59
N LEU A 589 9.42 -31.50 -43.35
CA LEU A 589 10.52 -30.81 -42.72
C LEU A 589 11.90 -31.33 -43.10
N LYS A 590 11.96 -32.45 -43.93
CA LYS A 590 13.20 -33.04 -44.45
C LYS A 590 14.24 -33.43 -43.40
N GLU A 591 13.80 -33.71 -42.20
CA GLU A 591 14.66 -34.13 -41.09
C GLU A 591 15.09 -35.60 -41.25
N THR A 592 16.30 -35.95 -40.82
CA THR A 592 16.86 -37.28 -41.03
C THR A 592 16.87 -38.15 -39.75
N ILE A 593 16.74 -37.55 -38.60
CA ILE A 593 16.71 -38.22 -37.28
C ILE A 593 15.27 -38.30 -36.78
N PRO A 594 14.82 -39.43 -36.17
CA PRO A 594 13.46 -39.54 -35.67
C PRO A 594 13.10 -38.42 -34.66
N PRO A 595 11.85 -37.89 -34.74
CA PRO A 595 11.43 -36.81 -33.88
C PRO A 595 11.39 -37.26 -32.39
N LYS A 596 11.86 -36.42 -31.50
CA LYS A 596 11.64 -36.56 -30.06
C LYS A 596 10.15 -36.32 -29.74
N ASN A 597 9.68 -36.81 -28.58
CA ASN A 597 8.26 -36.71 -28.22
C ASN A 597 7.72 -35.27 -28.27
N TRP A 598 8.51 -34.29 -27.84
CA TRP A 598 8.10 -32.88 -27.87
C TRP A 598 7.98 -32.33 -29.30
N GLN A 599 8.87 -32.74 -30.22
CA GLN A 599 8.81 -32.35 -31.65
C GLN A 599 7.58 -32.94 -32.35
N ALA A 600 7.28 -34.19 -32.05
CA ALA A 600 6.05 -34.83 -32.56
C ALA A 600 4.80 -34.15 -31.97
N SER A 601 4.84 -33.72 -30.72
CA SER A 601 3.75 -32.99 -30.08
C SER A 601 3.53 -31.61 -30.72
N GLU A 602 4.63 -30.90 -31.03
CA GLU A 602 4.62 -29.60 -31.71
C GLU A 602 3.90 -29.73 -33.10
N ILE A 603 4.32 -30.68 -33.91
CA ILE A 603 3.68 -30.95 -35.23
C ILE A 603 2.18 -31.28 -35.06
N ASN A 604 1.84 -32.13 -34.10
CA ASN A 604 0.46 -32.48 -33.82
C ASN A 604 -0.39 -31.27 -33.44
N ASN A 605 0.19 -30.33 -32.69
CA ASN A 605 -0.49 -29.10 -32.30
C ASN A 605 -0.69 -28.15 -33.49
N ILE A 606 0.29 -28.08 -34.42
CA ILE A 606 0.15 -27.30 -35.64
C ILE A 606 -0.99 -27.85 -36.48
N VAL A 607 -1.00 -29.18 -36.79
CA VAL A 607 -2.01 -29.79 -37.61
C VAL A 607 -3.42 -29.74 -37.00
N ALA A 608 -3.52 -29.87 -35.66
CA ALA A 608 -4.81 -29.78 -34.96
C ALA A 608 -5.50 -28.40 -35.10
N LYS A 609 -4.75 -27.35 -35.42
CA LYS A 609 -5.25 -25.99 -35.61
C LYS A 609 -5.57 -25.66 -37.08
N VAL A 610 -5.26 -26.54 -38.00
CA VAL A 610 -5.59 -26.31 -39.43
C VAL A 610 -7.07 -26.61 -39.65
N PRO A 611 -7.86 -25.64 -40.18
CA PRO A 611 -9.26 -25.85 -40.46
C PRO A 611 -9.48 -27.05 -41.42
N GLY A 612 -10.45 -27.89 -41.09
CA GLY A 612 -10.75 -29.06 -41.93
C GLY A 612 -9.90 -30.30 -41.60
N TRP A 613 -9.09 -30.28 -40.55
CA TRP A 613 -8.36 -31.45 -40.07
C TRP A 613 -8.81 -31.87 -38.67
N GLU A 614 -9.11 -33.17 -38.49
CA GLU A 614 -9.47 -33.72 -37.19
C GLU A 614 -8.52 -34.82 -36.74
N ARG A 615 -8.31 -34.93 -35.43
CA ARG A 615 -7.47 -35.95 -34.84
C ARG A 615 -8.15 -37.33 -34.90
N LEU A 616 -7.43 -38.35 -35.32
CA LEU A 616 -7.92 -39.71 -35.33
C LEU A 616 -8.14 -40.23 -33.88
N LYS A 617 -9.33 -40.79 -33.60
CA LYS A 617 -9.68 -41.35 -32.31
C LYS A 617 -8.83 -42.57 -31.95
N THR A 618 -8.44 -43.36 -32.97
CA THR A 618 -7.63 -44.58 -32.81
C THR A 618 -6.37 -44.51 -33.68
N PRO A 619 -5.23 -45.14 -33.26
CA PRO A 619 -4.05 -45.23 -34.11
C PRO A 619 -4.35 -45.95 -35.40
N ARG A 620 -3.76 -45.48 -36.52
CA ARG A 620 -3.85 -46.10 -37.84
C ARG A 620 -2.46 -46.40 -38.40
N LYS A 621 -2.39 -47.32 -39.37
CA LYS A 621 -1.14 -47.61 -40.08
C LYS A 621 -0.93 -46.56 -41.15
N PHE A 622 0.21 -45.89 -41.12
CA PHE A 622 0.72 -44.98 -42.15
C PHE A 622 1.86 -45.64 -42.89
N ASP A 623 1.81 -45.59 -44.22
CA ASP A 623 2.80 -46.27 -45.09
C ASP A 623 4.21 -45.70 -44.82
N GLY A 624 5.16 -46.58 -44.55
CA GLY A 624 6.52 -46.22 -44.17
C GLY A 624 6.72 -45.82 -42.69
N TYR A 625 5.64 -45.53 -41.95
CA TYR A 625 5.74 -44.93 -40.58
C TYR A 625 5.10 -45.81 -39.49
N GLY A 626 4.48 -46.94 -39.88
CA GLY A 626 3.85 -47.88 -38.94
C GLY A 626 2.56 -47.36 -38.31
N GLN A 627 2.21 -47.89 -37.15
CA GLN A 627 0.99 -47.56 -36.43
C GLN A 627 1.19 -46.25 -35.62
N GLN A 628 0.49 -45.20 -36.01
CA GLN A 628 0.60 -43.85 -35.44
C GLN A 628 -0.76 -43.24 -35.13
N ARG A 629 -0.81 -42.33 -34.12
CA ARG A 629 -1.90 -41.36 -33.99
C ARG A 629 -1.65 -40.25 -35.00
N GLY A 630 -2.67 -39.92 -35.81
CA GLY A 630 -2.54 -38.90 -36.85
C GLY A 630 -3.81 -38.08 -36.99
N PHE A 631 -3.92 -37.42 -38.13
CA PHE A 631 -5.05 -36.55 -38.47
C PHE A 631 -5.64 -36.99 -39.80
N ARG A 632 -6.93 -36.68 -40.02
CA ARG A 632 -7.61 -36.84 -41.29
C ARG A 632 -8.25 -35.52 -41.72
N LYS A 633 -8.33 -35.26 -43.01
CA LYS A 633 -9.06 -34.15 -43.59
C LYS A 633 -10.56 -34.45 -43.58
N ILE A 634 -11.35 -33.52 -43.04
CA ILE A 634 -12.81 -33.59 -43.05
C ILE A 634 -13.25 -33.07 -44.43
N ALA A 635 -14.04 -33.84 -45.19
CA ALA A 635 -14.68 -33.33 -46.42
C ALA A 635 -15.61 -32.18 -46.00
N MET A 636 -15.34 -30.97 -46.48
CA MET A 636 -16.32 -29.88 -46.40
C MET A 636 -17.56 -30.35 -47.19
N LYS A 637 -18.68 -30.50 -46.50
CA LYS A 637 -19.98 -30.57 -47.19
C LYS A 637 -20.20 -29.22 -47.85
N THR A 638 -20.12 -29.18 -49.16
CA THR A 638 -20.60 -28.06 -49.97
C THR A 638 -22.08 -27.86 -49.63
N THR A 639 -22.41 -26.71 -49.13
CA THR A 639 -23.77 -26.21 -48.95
C THR A 639 -24.39 -25.87 -50.31
N GLU A 640 -24.83 -26.88 -51.07
CA GLU A 640 -25.64 -26.74 -52.28
C GLU A 640 -26.70 -27.85 -52.42
N GLU A 641 -27.29 -28.33 -51.33
CA GLU A 641 -28.48 -29.19 -51.35
C GLU A 641 -29.21 -29.11 -49.99
N GLU A 642 -29.75 -27.96 -49.64
CA GLU A 642 -30.84 -27.84 -48.65
C GLU A 642 -31.68 -26.59 -48.95
N SER A 643 -32.32 -26.58 -50.10
CA SER A 643 -33.48 -25.73 -50.39
C SER A 643 -34.59 -26.54 -51.05
N GLU A 644 -35.12 -27.51 -50.30
CA GLU A 644 -36.44 -28.09 -50.53
C GLU A 644 -36.74 -29.04 -49.37
N ASN A 645 -37.48 -28.53 -48.40
CA ASN A 645 -38.43 -29.14 -47.48
C ASN A 645 -38.33 -28.50 -46.10
N SER A 646 -38.94 -27.33 -45.97
CA SER A 646 -39.37 -26.81 -44.67
C SER A 646 -40.88 -26.92 -44.54
N GLU A 647 -41.38 -28.06 -44.09
CA GLU A 647 -42.70 -28.13 -43.49
C GLU A 647 -42.63 -27.57 -42.06
N PHE A 648 -43.38 -26.51 -41.85
CA PHE A 648 -43.61 -25.90 -40.54
C PHE A 648 -44.34 -26.89 -39.63
N VAL A 649 -43.72 -27.26 -38.51
CA VAL A 649 -44.41 -27.83 -37.35
C VAL A 649 -44.53 -26.76 -36.29
N VAL A 650 -45.75 -26.31 -36.10
CA VAL A 650 -46.15 -25.50 -34.95
C VAL A 650 -46.16 -26.41 -33.72
N VAL A 651 -45.33 -26.14 -32.73
CA VAL A 651 -45.43 -26.74 -31.39
C VAL A 651 -45.93 -25.68 -30.42
N SER A 652 -47.12 -25.97 -29.89
CA SER A 652 -47.83 -25.21 -28.86
C SER A 652 -47.08 -25.17 -27.53
N GLU A 653 -47.28 -24.04 -26.84
CA GLU A 653 -46.98 -23.86 -25.43
C GLU A 653 -47.59 -24.96 -24.54
N GLN A 654 -46.81 -25.49 -23.65
CA GLN A 654 -47.09 -25.88 -22.27
C GLN A 654 -46.14 -26.98 -21.82
N GLU A 655 -45.23 -26.62 -20.89
CA GLU A 655 -45.01 -27.41 -19.67
C GLU A 655 -43.89 -26.75 -18.85
N GLN A 656 -44.34 -26.07 -17.81
CA GLN A 656 -43.54 -25.75 -16.63
C GLN A 656 -43.22 -27.05 -15.93
N MET A 657 -41.97 -27.26 -15.57
CA MET A 657 -41.64 -28.22 -14.54
C MET A 657 -40.56 -27.67 -13.60
N GLU A 658 -40.92 -27.72 -12.35
CA GLU A 658 -40.27 -27.27 -11.13
C GLU A 658 -38.89 -27.90 -10.93
N LEU A 659 -37.99 -27.12 -10.37
CA LEU A 659 -36.74 -27.62 -9.78
C LEU A 659 -36.99 -28.07 -8.34
N PRO A 660 -36.45 -29.21 -7.88
CA PRO A 660 -36.38 -29.51 -6.48
C PRO A 660 -35.05 -28.99 -5.88
N PHE A 661 -35.24 -28.27 -4.79
CA PHE A 661 -34.17 -28.04 -3.81
C PHE A 661 -34.02 -29.31 -2.94
N ASP A 662 -32.75 -29.72 -2.71
CA ASP A 662 -32.20 -30.17 -1.45
C ASP A 662 -30.70 -29.83 -1.40
#